data_6751b660dd38e3fe66c233f797cf044e
#
_entry.id   6751b660dd38e3fe66c233f797cf044e
#
_cell.length_a   1.000
_cell.length_b   1.000
_cell.length_c   1.000
_cell.angle_alpha   90.00
_cell.angle_beta   90.00
_cell.angle_gamma   90.00
#
_symmetry.space_group_name_H-M   'P 1'
#
loop_
_entity.id
_entity.type
_entity.pdbx_description
1 polymer ?
#
loop_
_entity_poly.entity_id
_entity_poly.type
_entity_poly.pdbx_seq_one_letter_code
_entity_poly.pdbx_strand_id
1 'polypeptide(L)'
;MRVMDRGMEQVFMGGRRALLAASIAAALQIGAPAQAQNAGTDDDAPTATLDKVLVIGSNIRDAVGGGASPVIVIDREAIDRTGVASLQQLFEKLPQNFGGGANGANVANLGVDRDTGNNFGQGTAINLRGLGTGTTLTLVNGHRVTSSNRYQYVDVSLIPLSAVERVEILTDGASAIYGTDAVGGVVNIILRQDFTGYESSLRYGTVTTGNMDEYQVSQSAGWAWDRGRVLASYEFLKQGNLPATDKDFSRNVTVRPYDLYPGSKRHSLYVDGVQELSDVLTLNLTGSFAKREMDTTISGTADETRLFPHTQQFDVFAGLTLELPRQWQARLDAGFGRNEVSYERTTITGSTVSTAPPTDTNSESRYLDVVADGEVFSLPAGPVRAAVGVGYRRDGYELLDHRGLEKPLDLQRTIRSAFSELNIPLLKEMPGVRSLSLTAAARYDDYSDFGSTLNPKLGLLWEATEGLSFRTSYGRSYRAPVYQDMQLNNTVVVANVPNPNAANGSTVLMMLSNGNPDLGPERAKTWTGGFSFAPPSVPGLTVDANYYHIDYADRIGSGFGGSFPSLFLQSTAPYADILTVDPSQQQIQQARQLGVSGLGLFVSRVGPYALPAGLDETSSQVILDNRFRNNAYTSQRGVDLNASYRVDVGQTRIAMNLAGQYILESTRRVTSTSPELDAVNAVYYPVDLKLRGGLTLDRGQAAGGVFVNYVDSYRDPANIAHPHVSSWTTVDLNLKYHFGAPAGDHEGTSLALNVQNLLDRDPPFIINSINTGYDPTNATALGRFLSVTLTHRW
;
A
#
# COMPACT_ATOMS: atom_id res chain seq x y z
N MET A 1 -39.75 -17.94 4.46
CA MET A 1 -38.96 -16.74 4.44
C MET A 1 -38.20 -16.53 3.13
N ARG A 2 -38.32 -17.41 2.13
CA ARG A 2 -37.64 -17.33 0.80
C ARG A 2 -38.53 -16.86 -0.37
N VAL A 3 -39.74 -16.42 -0.11
CA VAL A 3 -40.72 -16.00 -1.15
C VAL A 3 -40.97 -14.47 -1.14
N MET A 4 -40.52 -13.76 -0.10
CA MET A 4 -40.58 -12.28 -0.03
C MET A 4 -39.41 -11.54 -0.68
N ASP A 5 -38.28 -12.22 -0.95
CA ASP A 5 -37.07 -11.58 -1.47
C ASP A 5 -37.10 -11.34 -3.00
N ARG A 6 -37.80 -12.18 -3.76
CA ARG A 6 -37.95 -12.01 -5.22
C ARG A 6 -38.87 -10.89 -5.68
N GLY A 7 -39.78 -10.43 -4.80
CA GLY A 7 -40.69 -9.32 -5.10
C GLY A 7 -40.02 -7.94 -4.98
N MET A 8 -39.02 -7.80 -4.18
CA MET A 8 -38.31 -6.52 -4.00
C MET A 8 -37.25 -6.26 -5.08
N GLU A 9 -36.64 -7.28 -5.67
CA GLU A 9 -35.67 -7.09 -6.76
C GLU A 9 -36.28 -6.56 -8.06
N GLN A 10 -37.48 -6.94 -8.42
CA GLN A 10 -38.15 -6.41 -9.63
C GLN A 10 -38.67 -4.98 -9.48
N VAL A 11 -38.95 -4.55 -8.27
CA VAL A 11 -39.35 -3.14 -7.97
C VAL A 11 -38.08 -2.24 -7.98
N PHE A 12 -36.92 -2.78 -7.62
CA PHE A 12 -35.66 -2.04 -7.63
C PHE A 12 -35.04 -1.85 -9.04
N MET A 13 -35.27 -2.75 -9.99
CA MET A 13 -34.75 -2.58 -11.36
C MET A 13 -35.50 -1.54 -12.21
N GLY A 14 -36.78 -1.32 -11.96
CA GLY A 14 -37.55 -0.25 -12.61
C GLY A 14 -37.30 1.14 -12.03
N GLY A 15 -36.83 1.22 -10.77
CA GLY A 15 -36.60 2.47 -10.05
C GLY A 15 -35.24 3.13 -10.27
N ARG A 16 -34.26 2.40 -10.81
CA ARG A 16 -32.85 2.86 -10.91
C ARG A 16 -32.66 4.07 -11.83
N ARG A 17 -33.47 4.21 -12.89
CA ARG A 17 -33.44 5.39 -13.78
C ARG A 17 -34.29 6.57 -13.22
N ALA A 18 -35.27 6.30 -12.40
CA ALA A 18 -36.13 7.31 -11.78
C ALA A 18 -35.49 7.95 -10.54
N LEU A 19 -34.65 7.21 -9.78
CA LEU A 19 -33.94 7.73 -8.61
C LEU A 19 -32.83 8.72 -9.00
N LEU A 20 -32.16 8.53 -10.15
CA LEU A 20 -31.16 9.49 -10.65
C LEU A 20 -31.82 10.83 -11.05
N ALA A 21 -32.97 10.77 -11.68
CA ALA A 21 -33.74 11.97 -12.05
C ALA A 21 -34.38 12.65 -10.84
N ALA A 22 -34.81 11.88 -9.84
CA ALA A 22 -35.42 12.42 -8.60
C ALA A 22 -34.38 13.04 -7.67
N SER A 23 -33.14 12.49 -7.62
CA SER A 23 -32.04 13.06 -6.83
C SER A 23 -31.56 14.39 -7.41
N ILE A 24 -31.53 14.52 -8.73
CA ILE A 24 -31.21 15.78 -9.43
C ILE A 24 -32.33 16.82 -9.24
N ALA A 25 -33.59 16.42 -9.25
CA ALA A 25 -34.75 17.30 -9.05
C ALA A 25 -34.90 17.74 -7.57
N ALA A 26 -34.55 16.91 -6.60
CA ALA A 26 -34.59 17.26 -5.17
C ALA A 26 -33.45 18.24 -4.80
N ALA A 27 -32.28 18.13 -5.44
CA ALA A 27 -31.18 19.08 -5.25
C ALA A 27 -31.49 20.48 -5.84
N LEU A 28 -32.38 20.56 -6.83
CA LEU A 28 -32.78 21.81 -7.46
C LEU A 28 -33.90 22.57 -6.71
N GLN A 29 -34.55 21.97 -5.74
CA GLN A 29 -35.65 22.58 -4.96
C GLN A 29 -35.24 23.13 -3.58
N ILE A 30 -34.00 23.03 -3.16
CA ILE A 30 -33.50 23.56 -1.85
C ILE A 30 -32.89 24.98 -2.02
N GLY A 31 -33.29 25.73 -2.99
CA GLY A 31 -32.88 27.10 -3.19
C GLY A 31 -33.96 28.11 -2.77
N ALA A 32 -34.27 28.25 -1.49
CA ALA A 32 -34.93 29.46 -0.98
C ALA A 32 -33.83 30.47 -0.59
N PRO A 33 -33.89 31.73 -1.08
CA PRO A 33 -32.85 32.70 -0.76
C PRO A 33 -32.94 33.09 0.72
N ALA A 34 -31.98 32.71 1.51
CA ALA A 34 -31.74 33.33 2.80
C ALA A 34 -31.25 34.76 2.57
N GLN A 35 -31.94 35.74 3.09
CA GLN A 35 -31.54 37.15 3.05
C GLN A 35 -30.23 37.29 3.87
N ALA A 36 -29.14 37.60 3.18
CA ALA A 36 -27.89 38.00 3.79
C ALA A 36 -28.08 39.32 4.57
N GLN A 37 -27.95 39.27 5.88
CA GLN A 37 -27.71 40.46 6.67
C GLN A 37 -26.25 40.85 6.45
N ASN A 38 -26.03 42.06 5.93
CA ASN A 38 -24.73 42.71 5.86
C ASN A 38 -24.11 42.83 7.27
N ALA A 39 -23.12 42.01 7.57
CA ALA A 39 -22.16 42.24 8.64
C ALA A 39 -20.92 42.90 8.03
N GLY A 40 -20.53 44.02 8.63
CA GLY A 40 -19.47 44.86 8.12
C GLY A 40 -18.11 44.15 8.04
N THR A 41 -17.36 44.60 7.11
CA THR A 41 -15.93 44.31 6.92
C THR A 41 -15.14 44.82 8.12
N ASP A 42 -14.74 43.94 9.03
CA ASP A 42 -13.57 44.12 9.87
C ASP A 42 -12.45 43.22 9.35
N ASP A 43 -11.57 43.84 8.58
CA ASP A 43 -10.25 43.34 8.23
C ASP A 43 -9.36 43.38 9.46
N ASP A 44 -9.38 42.37 10.30
CA ASP A 44 -8.31 41.99 11.25
C ASP A 44 -8.74 40.75 12.06
N ALA A 45 -8.98 39.64 11.38
CA ALA A 45 -8.88 38.35 12.04
C ALA A 45 -7.41 37.94 12.06
N PRO A 46 -6.82 37.59 13.22
CA PRO A 46 -5.48 37.03 13.23
C PRO A 46 -5.50 35.75 12.42
N THR A 47 -4.82 35.78 11.27
CA THR A 47 -4.49 34.58 10.52
C THR A 47 -3.69 33.71 11.48
N ALA A 48 -4.32 32.72 12.08
CA ALA A 48 -3.61 31.68 12.80
C ALA A 48 -2.61 31.12 11.79
N THR A 49 -1.33 31.44 11.98
CA THR A 49 -0.24 30.82 11.22
C THR A 49 -0.24 29.38 11.64
N LEU A 50 -0.97 28.58 10.86
CA LEU A 50 -1.00 27.13 11.00
C LEU A 50 0.41 26.59 10.93
N ASP A 51 0.72 25.71 11.85
CA ASP A 51 2.00 25.01 11.95
C ASP A 51 2.47 24.54 10.59
N LYS A 52 3.70 24.93 10.25
CA LYS A 52 4.37 24.43 9.04
C LYS A 52 4.28 22.93 9.01
N VAL A 53 3.61 22.43 8.00
CA VAL A 53 3.37 21.01 7.77
C VAL A 53 4.69 20.27 7.83
N LEU A 54 4.79 19.33 8.76
CA LEU A 54 5.93 18.42 8.87
C LEU A 54 5.94 17.52 7.61
N VAL A 55 6.81 17.80 6.67
CA VAL A 55 7.02 16.95 5.50
C VAL A 55 7.77 15.71 5.94
N ILE A 56 7.33 14.51 5.49
CA ILE A 56 8.00 13.25 5.84
C ILE A 56 9.49 13.26 5.45
N GLY A 57 10.30 12.51 6.21
CA GLY A 57 11.73 12.32 5.94
C GLY A 57 12.68 12.96 6.95
N SER A 58 12.16 13.73 7.92
CA SER A 58 12.92 14.30 9.04
C SER A 58 12.03 14.46 10.26
N ASN A 59 12.62 14.35 11.46
CA ASN A 59 11.98 14.73 12.74
C ASN A 59 12.31 16.17 13.14
N ILE A 60 13.15 16.85 12.36
CA ILE A 60 13.53 18.25 12.59
C ILE A 60 12.54 19.13 11.87
N ARG A 61 11.82 20.00 12.60
CA ARG A 61 10.96 21.03 12.02
C ARG A 61 11.77 22.00 11.16
N ASP A 62 11.16 22.51 10.11
CA ASP A 62 11.80 23.50 9.21
C ASP A 62 13.15 23.06 8.62
N ALA A 63 13.36 21.74 8.48
CA ALA A 63 14.49 21.25 7.71
C ALA A 63 14.40 21.81 6.28
N VAL A 64 15.36 22.63 5.91
CA VAL A 64 15.37 23.37 4.65
C VAL A 64 15.16 22.40 3.48
N GLY A 65 14.15 22.65 2.66
CA GLY A 65 13.90 21.92 1.42
C GLY A 65 13.40 20.48 1.58
N GLY A 66 12.81 20.09 2.72
CA GLY A 66 12.31 18.72 2.93
C GLY A 66 13.40 17.66 3.15
N GLY A 67 14.67 18.10 3.36
CA GLY A 67 15.81 17.21 3.56
C GLY A 67 16.43 16.69 2.27
N ALA A 68 17.42 15.78 2.39
CA ALA A 68 18.16 15.21 1.25
C ALA A 68 17.41 14.07 0.54
N SER A 69 16.23 13.68 1.01
CA SER A 69 15.43 12.61 0.42
C SER A 69 14.30 13.15 -0.46
N PRO A 70 14.02 12.51 -1.61
CA PRO A 70 12.96 12.94 -2.52
C PRO A 70 11.58 12.65 -1.95
N VAL A 71 10.66 13.63 -1.99
CA VAL A 71 9.27 13.51 -1.57
C VAL A 71 8.34 13.87 -2.72
N ILE A 72 7.37 13.01 -3.00
CA ILE A 72 6.27 13.26 -3.93
C ILE A 72 5.04 13.62 -3.10
N VAL A 73 4.37 14.71 -3.44
CA VAL A 73 3.14 15.15 -2.78
C VAL A 73 1.99 15.10 -3.78
N ILE A 74 0.91 14.41 -3.40
CA ILE A 74 -0.35 14.35 -4.15
C ILE A 74 -1.40 15.05 -3.30
N ASP A 75 -1.71 16.28 -3.65
CA ASP A 75 -2.66 17.11 -2.93
C ASP A 75 -4.13 16.73 -3.19
N ARG A 76 -5.04 17.33 -2.44
CA ARG A 76 -6.49 17.07 -2.54
C ARG A 76 -7.01 17.29 -3.96
N GLU A 77 -6.56 18.34 -4.63
CA GLU A 77 -7.00 18.67 -5.98
C GLU A 77 -6.57 17.59 -6.99
N ALA A 78 -5.32 17.13 -6.89
CA ALA A 78 -4.82 16.04 -7.73
C ALA A 78 -5.58 14.72 -7.45
N ILE A 79 -5.91 14.42 -6.19
CA ILE A 79 -6.74 13.26 -5.82
C ILE A 79 -8.12 13.37 -6.47
N ASP A 80 -8.82 14.51 -6.34
CA ASP A 80 -10.15 14.74 -6.89
C ASP A 80 -10.19 14.56 -8.41
N ARG A 81 -9.15 15.04 -9.10
CA ARG A 81 -9.00 14.94 -10.56
C ARG A 81 -8.80 13.50 -11.05
N THR A 82 -8.38 12.56 -10.21
CA THR A 82 -8.27 11.15 -10.60
C THR A 82 -9.63 10.47 -10.75
N GLY A 83 -10.68 10.98 -10.10
CA GLY A 83 -12.02 10.40 -10.08
C GLY A 83 -12.12 9.04 -9.39
N VAL A 84 -11.18 8.70 -8.52
CA VAL A 84 -11.18 7.46 -7.76
C VAL A 84 -12.06 7.58 -6.51
N ALA A 85 -12.53 6.44 -5.98
CA ALA A 85 -13.34 6.36 -4.77
C ALA A 85 -12.56 5.90 -3.53
N SER A 86 -11.34 5.41 -3.71
CA SER A 86 -10.54 4.85 -2.62
C SER A 86 -9.05 5.11 -2.81
N LEU A 87 -8.30 5.04 -1.71
CA LEU A 87 -6.84 5.09 -1.76
C LEU A 87 -6.25 3.92 -2.56
N GLN A 88 -6.89 2.74 -2.53
CA GLN A 88 -6.49 1.63 -3.38
C GLN A 88 -6.44 2.04 -4.86
N GLN A 89 -7.54 2.59 -5.39
CA GLN A 89 -7.61 3.05 -6.78
C GLN A 89 -6.63 4.20 -7.06
N LEU A 90 -6.33 5.05 -6.07
CA LEU A 90 -5.33 6.11 -6.21
C LEU A 90 -3.93 5.53 -6.40
N PHE A 91 -3.54 4.57 -5.53
CA PHE A 91 -2.22 3.96 -5.60
C PHE A 91 -2.02 3.09 -6.84
N GLU A 92 -3.07 2.51 -7.42
CA GLU A 92 -3.00 1.80 -8.71
C GLU A 92 -2.57 2.73 -9.86
N LYS A 93 -2.82 4.04 -9.76
CA LYS A 93 -2.45 5.04 -10.77
C LYS A 93 -1.04 5.61 -10.60
N LEU A 94 -0.33 5.25 -9.52
CA LEU A 94 1.03 5.74 -9.29
C LEU A 94 2.06 4.88 -10.03
N PRO A 95 2.94 5.47 -10.86
CA PRO A 95 4.00 4.73 -11.53
C PRO A 95 4.93 4.00 -10.56
N GLN A 96 5.25 4.62 -9.41
CA GLN A 96 6.13 4.07 -8.38
C GLN A 96 5.52 2.91 -7.58
N ASN A 97 4.20 2.73 -7.67
CA ASN A 97 3.53 1.63 -6.99
C ASN A 97 3.36 0.43 -7.93
N PHE A 98 3.75 -0.74 -7.47
CA PHE A 98 3.54 -2.00 -8.17
C PHE A 98 2.28 -2.67 -7.64
N GLY A 99 1.40 -3.09 -8.56
CA GLY A 99 0.15 -3.76 -8.20
C GLY A 99 0.32 -5.20 -7.70
N GLY A 100 1.54 -5.75 -7.78
CA GLY A 100 1.88 -7.06 -7.22
C GLY A 100 1.97 -6.96 -5.70
N GLY A 101 1.11 -7.69 -5.03
CA GLY A 101 0.95 -7.63 -3.60
C GLY A 101 -0.52 -7.70 -3.25
N ALA A 102 -0.86 -7.36 -2.00
CA ALA A 102 -2.24 -7.29 -1.58
C ALA A 102 -2.94 -6.11 -2.27
N ASN A 103 -3.86 -6.39 -3.18
CA ASN A 103 -4.76 -5.41 -3.78
C ASN A 103 -6.14 -6.04 -4.06
N GLY A 104 -7.13 -5.22 -4.43
CA GLY A 104 -8.50 -5.69 -4.60
C GLY A 104 -8.72 -6.67 -5.77
N ALA A 105 -7.81 -6.72 -6.76
CA ALA A 105 -7.85 -7.66 -7.87
C ALA A 105 -6.94 -8.88 -7.65
N ASN A 106 -6.00 -8.81 -6.70
CA ASN A 106 -5.09 -9.90 -6.35
C ASN A 106 -5.69 -10.73 -5.22
N VAL A 107 -6.47 -11.68 -5.59
CA VAL A 107 -7.04 -12.63 -4.66
C VAL A 107 -5.98 -13.64 -4.18
N ALA A 108 -6.17 -14.15 -2.99
CA ALA A 108 -5.34 -14.96 -2.13
C ALA A 108 -4.58 -16.17 -2.71
N ASN A 109 -4.41 -16.32 -4.02
CA ASN A 109 -3.78 -17.51 -4.61
C ASN A 109 -2.82 -17.25 -5.77
N LEU A 110 -2.46 -15.99 -6.06
CA LEU A 110 -1.56 -15.73 -7.19
C LEU A 110 -0.13 -16.21 -6.99
N GLY A 111 0.28 -16.49 -5.75
CA GLY A 111 1.61 -17.04 -5.44
C GLY A 111 2.79 -16.16 -5.86
N VAL A 112 2.51 -14.90 -6.17
CA VAL A 112 3.45 -13.96 -6.78
C VAL A 112 4.44 -13.41 -5.78
N ASP A 113 3.96 -13.19 -4.58
CA ASP A 113 4.76 -12.73 -3.45
C ASP A 113 4.35 -13.49 -2.19
N ARG A 114 5.26 -13.65 -1.25
CA ARG A 114 5.02 -14.21 0.08
C ARG A 114 3.79 -13.56 0.75
N ASP A 115 3.67 -12.26 0.57
CA ASP A 115 2.66 -11.44 1.23
C ASP A 115 1.26 -11.57 0.58
N THR A 116 1.16 -12.05 -0.68
CA THR A 116 -0.12 -12.23 -1.38
C THR A 116 -0.79 -13.57 -1.13
N GLY A 117 -0.03 -14.62 -0.91
CA GLY A 117 -0.54 -16.00 -0.78
C GLY A 117 -1.53 -16.22 0.37
N ASN A 118 -1.69 -15.24 1.26
CA ASN A 118 -2.53 -15.30 2.45
C ASN A 118 -3.44 -14.07 2.62
N ASN A 119 -3.70 -13.31 1.57
CA ASN A 119 -4.58 -12.12 1.64
C ASN A 119 -6.07 -12.49 1.71
N PHE A 120 -6.43 -13.39 2.66
CA PHE A 120 -7.83 -13.81 2.85
C PHE A 120 -8.72 -12.67 3.37
N GLY A 121 -8.15 -11.66 4.02
CA GLY A 121 -8.85 -10.44 4.41
C GLY A 121 -9.15 -9.48 3.26
N GLN A 122 -8.64 -9.75 2.05
CA GLN A 122 -8.80 -8.91 0.85
C GLN A 122 -8.39 -7.44 1.09
N GLY A 123 -7.34 -7.22 1.92
CA GLY A 123 -6.78 -5.91 2.16
C GLY A 123 -5.96 -5.40 0.98
N THR A 124 -5.66 -4.10 1.00
CA THR A 124 -4.82 -3.44 0.00
C THR A 124 -3.62 -2.78 0.65
N ALA A 125 -2.44 -3.10 0.15
CA ALA A 125 -1.17 -2.55 0.61
C ALA A 125 -0.47 -1.73 -0.47
N ILE A 126 0.42 -0.86 -0.05
CA ILE A 126 1.31 -0.12 -0.94
C ILE A 126 2.59 -0.93 -1.13
N ASN A 127 3.05 -1.02 -2.38
CA ASN A 127 4.26 -1.75 -2.76
C ASN A 127 5.15 -0.87 -3.64
N LEU A 128 5.86 0.05 -3.00
CA LEU A 128 6.77 0.93 -3.73
C LEU A 128 7.88 0.12 -4.41
N ARG A 129 8.08 0.38 -5.71
CA ARG A 129 9.12 -0.24 -6.54
C ARG A 129 9.03 -1.77 -6.66
N GLY A 130 7.96 -2.39 -6.16
CA GLY A 130 7.80 -3.85 -6.23
C GLY A 130 8.73 -4.65 -5.32
N LEU A 131 9.24 -4.04 -4.25
CA LEU A 131 10.13 -4.72 -3.30
C LEU A 131 9.40 -5.62 -2.30
N GLY A 132 8.06 -5.59 -2.30
CA GLY A 132 7.17 -6.31 -1.39
C GLY A 132 6.34 -5.37 -0.53
N THR A 133 5.10 -5.77 -0.21
CA THR A 133 4.15 -4.92 0.53
C THR A 133 4.63 -4.54 1.93
N GLY A 134 5.35 -5.44 2.61
CA GLY A 134 5.91 -5.16 3.93
C GLY A 134 7.20 -4.32 3.92
N THR A 135 7.63 -3.81 2.76
CA THR A 135 8.82 -2.95 2.64
C THR A 135 8.49 -1.48 2.49
N THR A 136 7.21 -1.14 2.40
CA THR A 136 6.70 0.23 2.36
C THR A 136 6.01 0.56 3.66
N LEU A 137 6.59 1.48 4.43
CA LEU A 137 5.97 1.95 5.64
C LEU A 137 4.80 2.88 5.32
N THR A 138 3.61 2.56 5.82
CA THR A 138 2.43 3.43 5.71
C THR A 138 2.15 4.10 7.04
N LEU A 139 1.99 5.42 7.01
CA LEU A 139 1.64 6.28 8.14
C LEU A 139 0.33 7.00 7.87
N VAL A 140 -0.38 7.36 8.93
CA VAL A 140 -1.52 8.30 8.91
C VAL A 140 -1.20 9.46 9.84
N ASN A 141 -1.17 10.68 9.33
CA ASN A 141 -0.75 11.88 10.07
C ASN A 141 0.62 11.72 10.78
N GLY A 142 1.54 10.97 10.19
CA GLY A 142 2.84 10.66 10.79
C GLY A 142 2.85 9.51 11.79
N HIS A 143 1.70 8.98 12.18
CA HIS A 143 1.56 7.87 13.14
C HIS A 143 1.52 6.51 12.44
N ARG A 144 2.13 5.50 13.08
CA ARG A 144 1.97 4.12 12.64
C ARG A 144 0.56 3.63 12.97
N VAL A 145 -0.14 3.12 11.97
CA VAL A 145 -1.43 2.43 12.13
C VAL A 145 -1.22 0.93 12.26
N THR A 146 -2.19 0.25 12.86
CA THR A 146 -2.08 -1.20 13.11
C THR A 146 -2.09 -1.97 11.81
N SER A 147 -1.17 -2.93 11.71
CA SER A 147 -1.07 -3.79 10.53
C SER A 147 -2.20 -4.80 10.47
N SER A 148 -2.62 -5.11 9.25
CA SER A 148 -3.64 -6.10 8.91
C SER A 148 -3.00 -7.41 8.41
N ASN A 149 -3.82 -8.40 8.11
CA ASN A 149 -3.46 -9.65 7.46
C ASN A 149 -2.21 -10.31 8.04
N ARG A 150 -2.31 -10.79 9.28
CA ARG A 150 -1.21 -11.48 9.97
C ARG A 150 0.03 -10.59 10.21
N TYR A 151 -0.21 -9.29 10.39
CA TYR A 151 0.83 -8.29 10.65
C TYR A 151 1.74 -7.99 9.46
N GLN A 152 1.28 -8.22 8.23
CA GLN A 152 2.11 -8.09 7.05
C GLN A 152 2.15 -6.69 6.44
N TYR A 153 1.05 -5.93 6.50
CA TYR A 153 0.93 -4.60 5.90
C TYR A 153 -0.22 -3.78 6.53
N VAL A 154 -0.22 -2.50 6.27
CA VAL A 154 -1.33 -1.58 6.58
C VAL A 154 -2.35 -1.64 5.45
N ASP A 155 -3.62 -1.90 5.77
CA ASP A 155 -4.72 -1.93 4.79
C ASP A 155 -5.22 -0.51 4.50
N VAL A 156 -4.68 0.11 3.44
CA VAL A 156 -5.04 1.48 3.04
C VAL A 156 -6.47 1.60 2.52
N SER A 157 -7.12 0.49 2.16
CA SER A 157 -8.51 0.52 1.70
C SER A 157 -9.52 0.81 2.82
N LEU A 158 -9.10 0.76 4.09
CA LEU A 158 -9.93 1.09 5.25
C LEU A 158 -9.97 2.60 5.55
N ILE A 159 -9.00 3.37 5.02
CA ILE A 159 -8.91 4.82 5.24
C ILE A 159 -9.90 5.54 4.31
N PRO A 160 -10.79 6.42 4.82
CA PRO A 160 -11.74 7.13 3.98
C PRO A 160 -11.06 8.16 3.10
N LEU A 161 -11.25 8.07 1.78
CA LEU A 161 -10.65 9.00 0.83
C LEU A 161 -11.17 10.43 1.03
N SER A 162 -12.42 10.58 1.48
CA SER A 162 -13.03 11.89 1.77
C SER A 162 -12.31 12.66 2.88
N ALA A 163 -11.68 11.96 3.82
CA ALA A 163 -10.90 12.58 4.89
C ALA A 163 -9.45 12.89 4.50
N VAL A 164 -8.96 12.43 3.34
CA VAL A 164 -7.56 12.64 2.94
C VAL A 164 -7.37 14.06 2.42
N GLU A 165 -6.39 14.77 2.96
CA GLU A 165 -5.95 16.09 2.48
C GLU A 165 -4.89 15.95 1.40
N ARG A 166 -3.88 15.11 1.64
CA ARG A 166 -2.81 14.81 0.70
C ARG A 166 -2.13 13.49 1.03
N VAL A 167 -1.38 12.99 0.08
CA VAL A 167 -0.51 11.83 0.27
C VAL A 167 0.93 12.26 0.00
N GLU A 168 1.81 11.99 0.95
CA GLU A 168 3.24 12.25 0.85
C GLU A 168 3.98 10.92 0.69
N ILE A 169 4.84 10.82 -0.33
CA ILE A 169 5.58 9.60 -0.65
C ILE A 169 7.07 9.91 -0.64
N LEU A 170 7.76 9.34 0.33
CA LEU A 170 9.21 9.38 0.44
C LEU A 170 9.79 8.15 -0.27
N THR A 171 10.44 8.35 -1.41
CA THR A 171 10.99 7.27 -2.23
C THR A 171 12.47 6.99 -1.89
N ASP A 172 12.76 6.80 -0.59
CA ASP A 172 14.10 6.54 -0.06
C ASP A 172 14.03 5.63 1.16
N GLY A 173 15.11 4.88 1.45
CA GLY A 173 15.22 4.13 2.70
C GLY A 173 15.20 5.06 3.91
N ALA A 174 14.32 4.81 4.87
CA ALA A 174 14.05 5.74 5.97
C ALA A 174 14.00 5.08 7.37
N SER A 175 14.60 3.90 7.54
CA SER A 175 14.60 3.23 8.85
C SER A 175 15.40 3.96 9.92
N ALA A 176 16.34 4.84 9.54
CA ALA A 176 17.03 5.74 10.48
C ALA A 176 16.10 6.74 11.16
N ILE A 177 14.94 7.02 10.58
CA ILE A 177 13.92 7.96 11.09
C ILE A 177 12.74 7.18 11.70
N TYR A 178 12.19 6.22 10.92
CA TYR A 178 10.92 5.58 11.24
C TYR A 178 11.03 4.13 11.74
N GLY A 179 12.23 3.50 11.70
CA GLY A 179 12.41 2.10 12.10
C GLY A 179 12.02 1.11 11.01
N THR A 180 11.48 -0.05 11.38
CA THR A 180 11.16 -1.16 10.48
C THR A 180 10.21 -0.77 9.33
N ASP A 181 10.26 -1.53 8.23
CA ASP A 181 9.37 -1.48 7.06
C ASP A 181 9.63 -0.32 6.07
N ALA A 182 10.47 0.65 6.42
CA ALA A 182 10.83 1.78 5.58
C ALA A 182 12.04 1.46 4.67
N VAL A 183 11.95 0.38 3.87
CA VAL A 183 13.00 -0.08 2.95
C VAL A 183 12.81 0.51 1.55
N GLY A 184 11.64 0.28 0.94
CA GLY A 184 11.27 0.81 -0.38
C GLY A 184 10.84 2.27 -0.34
N GLY A 185 10.45 2.74 0.85
CA GLY A 185 10.00 4.11 1.09
C GLY A 185 9.00 4.22 2.23
N VAL A 186 8.45 5.42 2.38
CA VAL A 186 7.40 5.74 3.34
C VAL A 186 6.26 6.45 2.63
N VAL A 187 5.03 6.06 2.91
CA VAL A 187 3.82 6.76 2.47
C VAL A 187 3.10 7.29 3.69
N ASN A 188 2.94 8.61 3.76
CA ASN A 188 2.21 9.27 4.82
C ASN A 188 0.91 9.83 4.26
N ILE A 189 -0.20 9.35 4.76
CA ILE A 189 -1.54 9.78 4.39
C ILE A 189 -1.95 10.86 5.37
N ILE A 190 -1.90 12.12 4.93
CA ILE A 190 -2.31 13.25 5.73
C ILE A 190 -3.81 13.42 5.59
N LEU A 191 -4.51 13.33 6.70
CA LEU A 191 -5.95 13.56 6.77
C LEU A 191 -6.22 15.04 7.03
N ARG A 192 -7.41 15.50 6.61
CA ARG A 192 -7.84 16.88 6.82
C ARG A 192 -7.82 17.22 8.32
N GLN A 193 -7.32 18.37 8.64
CA GLN A 193 -7.26 18.88 10.01
C GLN A 193 -7.88 20.29 10.10
N ASP A 194 -7.71 21.11 9.09
CA ASP A 194 -8.09 22.54 9.08
C ASP A 194 -9.41 22.81 8.37
N PHE A 195 -10.31 21.85 8.39
CA PHE A 195 -11.60 21.98 7.75
C PHE A 195 -12.62 22.58 8.72
N THR A 196 -13.33 23.63 8.28
CA THR A 196 -14.47 24.24 8.97
C THR A 196 -15.71 24.23 8.09
N GLY A 197 -16.89 24.13 8.70
CA GLY A 197 -18.15 24.00 7.98
C GLY A 197 -18.54 22.55 7.72
N TYR A 198 -19.37 22.33 6.73
CA TYR A 198 -19.91 21.03 6.38
C TYR A 198 -19.64 20.72 4.92
N GLU A 199 -19.33 19.46 4.62
CA GLU A 199 -19.21 18.97 3.24
C GLU A 199 -19.91 17.63 3.11
N SER A 200 -20.86 17.55 2.18
CA SER A 200 -21.53 16.30 1.80
C SER A 200 -21.17 15.93 0.38
N SER A 201 -20.87 14.67 0.14
CA SER A 201 -20.58 14.16 -1.19
C SER A 201 -21.35 12.88 -1.48
N LEU A 202 -21.90 12.80 -2.68
CA LEU A 202 -22.57 11.62 -3.23
C LEU A 202 -21.88 11.23 -4.53
N ARG A 203 -21.47 9.98 -4.64
CA ARG A 203 -20.86 9.46 -5.85
C ARG A 203 -21.52 8.17 -6.28
N TYR A 204 -21.73 8.06 -7.58
CA TYR A 204 -22.12 6.83 -8.27
C TYR A 204 -21.13 6.54 -9.39
N GLY A 205 -20.69 5.29 -9.49
CA GLY A 205 -19.84 4.82 -10.54
C GLY A 205 -20.29 3.48 -11.09
N THR A 206 -19.96 3.20 -12.36
CA THR A 206 -20.31 1.94 -13.01
C THR A 206 -19.35 1.61 -14.14
N VAL A 207 -19.12 0.33 -14.41
CA VAL A 207 -18.43 -0.14 -15.61
C VAL A 207 -19.39 -0.09 -16.80
N THR A 208 -18.89 0.15 -18.01
CA THR A 208 -19.71 0.13 -19.23
C THR A 208 -19.99 -1.28 -19.74
N THR A 209 -19.16 -2.23 -19.36
CA THR A 209 -19.29 -3.66 -19.67
C THR A 209 -19.20 -4.46 -18.38
N GLY A 210 -20.21 -5.26 -18.08
CA GLY A 210 -20.37 -5.99 -16.80
C GLY A 210 -21.33 -5.30 -15.83
N ASN A 211 -21.43 -5.83 -14.61
CA ASN A 211 -22.46 -5.46 -13.64
C ASN A 211 -21.89 -4.85 -12.35
N MET A 212 -20.72 -4.23 -12.40
CA MET A 212 -20.12 -3.61 -11.23
C MET A 212 -20.56 -2.17 -11.09
N ASP A 213 -21.28 -1.88 -10.01
CA ASP A 213 -21.65 -0.53 -9.58
C ASP A 213 -20.91 -0.15 -8.31
N GLU A 214 -20.67 1.16 -8.14
CA GLU A 214 -20.01 1.73 -6.96
C GLU A 214 -20.84 2.91 -6.44
N TYR A 215 -21.10 2.93 -5.14
CA TYR A 215 -21.82 4.00 -4.44
C TYR A 215 -20.99 4.49 -3.28
N GLN A 216 -20.81 5.80 -3.19
CA GLN A 216 -20.10 6.43 -2.07
C GLN A 216 -20.93 7.59 -1.54
N VAL A 217 -21.02 7.66 -0.21
CA VAL A 217 -21.61 8.78 0.51
C VAL A 217 -20.61 9.22 1.56
N SER A 218 -20.29 10.50 1.61
CA SER A 218 -19.44 11.04 2.66
C SER A 218 -20.02 12.31 3.26
N GLN A 219 -19.76 12.51 4.54
CA GLN A 219 -20.10 13.69 5.30
C GLN A 219 -18.92 14.09 6.17
N SER A 220 -18.45 15.32 5.99
CA SER A 220 -17.45 15.92 6.88
C SER A 220 -18.05 17.13 7.58
N ALA A 221 -17.68 17.33 8.85
CA ALA A 221 -18.10 18.45 9.66
C ALA A 221 -16.95 18.93 10.54
N GLY A 222 -16.62 20.21 10.47
CA GLY A 222 -15.54 20.81 11.21
C GLY A 222 -15.96 22.09 11.93
N TRP A 223 -15.46 22.26 13.13
CA TRP A 223 -15.66 23.45 13.96
C TRP A 223 -14.33 23.91 14.53
N ALA A 224 -14.13 25.21 14.52
CA ALA A 224 -13.00 25.87 15.14
C ALA A 224 -13.46 26.89 16.19
N TRP A 225 -12.65 27.08 17.23
CA TRP A 225 -12.80 28.09 18.25
C TRP A 225 -11.42 28.68 18.59
N ASP A 226 -11.36 29.72 19.42
CA ASP A 226 -10.14 30.51 19.64
C ASP A 226 -8.86 29.68 19.88
N ARG A 227 -8.97 28.54 20.56
CA ARG A 227 -7.80 27.72 20.96
C ARG A 227 -7.93 26.26 20.55
N GLY A 228 -8.80 25.94 19.59
CA GLY A 228 -8.94 24.56 19.19
C GLY A 228 -9.82 24.37 17.98
N ARG A 229 -9.85 23.15 17.51
CA ARG A 229 -10.69 22.69 16.42
C ARG A 229 -11.04 21.22 16.55
N VAL A 230 -12.11 20.81 15.94
CA VAL A 230 -12.50 19.42 15.79
C VAL A 230 -13.07 19.20 14.40
N LEU A 231 -12.70 18.07 13.80
CA LEU A 231 -13.22 17.56 12.54
C LEU A 231 -13.74 16.14 12.76
N ALA A 232 -14.91 15.84 12.19
CA ALA A 232 -15.41 14.49 12.03
C ALA A 232 -15.72 14.23 10.56
N SER A 233 -15.33 13.07 10.04
CA SER A 233 -15.61 12.64 8.67
C SER A 233 -16.09 11.20 8.66
N TYR A 234 -17.22 10.96 8.02
CA TYR A 234 -17.80 9.63 7.81
C TYR A 234 -17.89 9.33 6.32
N GLU A 235 -17.55 8.10 5.95
CA GLU A 235 -17.66 7.62 4.58
C GLU A 235 -18.29 6.22 4.54
N PHE A 236 -19.26 6.07 3.66
CA PHE A 236 -19.80 4.80 3.25
C PHE A 236 -19.42 4.53 1.79
N LEU A 237 -18.84 3.37 1.52
CA LEU A 237 -18.52 2.90 0.17
C LEU A 237 -19.08 1.50 -0.04
N LYS A 238 -19.79 1.31 -1.14
CA LYS A 238 -20.27 -0.01 -1.60
C LYS A 238 -19.86 -0.22 -3.04
N GLN A 239 -19.21 -1.33 -3.31
CA GLN A 239 -18.78 -1.79 -4.63
C GLN A 239 -19.40 -3.16 -4.90
N GLY A 240 -19.94 -3.38 -6.11
CA GLY A 240 -20.40 -4.69 -6.57
C GLY A 240 -19.25 -5.60 -7.02
N ASN A 241 -19.53 -6.88 -7.17
CA ASN A 241 -18.61 -7.84 -7.78
C ASN A 241 -18.48 -7.57 -9.28
N LEU A 242 -17.31 -7.88 -9.85
CA LEU A 242 -17.09 -7.96 -11.29
C LEU A 242 -16.71 -9.39 -11.65
N PRO A 243 -17.66 -10.24 -12.08
CA PRO A 243 -17.39 -11.60 -12.50
C PRO A 243 -16.52 -11.65 -13.75
N ALA A 244 -15.64 -12.64 -13.85
CA ALA A 244 -14.78 -12.86 -15.01
C ALA A 244 -15.58 -13.19 -16.29
N THR A 245 -16.81 -13.69 -16.14
CA THR A 245 -17.73 -13.95 -17.26
C THR A 245 -18.26 -12.69 -17.94
N ASP A 246 -18.14 -11.55 -17.27
CA ASP A 246 -18.69 -10.26 -17.74
C ASP A 246 -17.70 -9.52 -18.67
N LYS A 247 -16.44 -10.00 -18.77
CA LYS A 247 -15.41 -9.40 -19.63
C LYS A 247 -15.01 -10.34 -20.76
N ASP A 248 -14.87 -9.80 -21.97
CA ASP A 248 -14.57 -10.61 -23.17
C ASP A 248 -13.20 -11.27 -23.09
N PHE A 249 -12.18 -10.59 -22.53
CA PHE A 249 -10.83 -11.13 -22.41
C PHE A 249 -10.72 -12.30 -21.40
N SER A 250 -11.60 -12.40 -20.42
CA SER A 250 -11.59 -13.44 -19.38
C SER A 250 -12.65 -14.51 -19.56
N ARG A 251 -13.77 -14.21 -20.20
CA ARG A 251 -14.94 -15.10 -20.38
C ARG A 251 -14.59 -16.47 -20.93
N ASN A 252 -13.70 -16.52 -21.91
CA ASN A 252 -13.36 -17.75 -22.63
C ASN A 252 -12.21 -18.55 -22.00
N VAL A 253 -11.51 -17.96 -21.02
CA VAL A 253 -10.38 -18.61 -20.34
C VAL A 253 -10.73 -19.01 -18.91
N THR A 254 -11.73 -18.36 -18.31
CA THR A 254 -12.22 -18.69 -16.97
C THR A 254 -13.09 -19.94 -17.04
N VAL A 255 -12.58 -21.03 -16.52
CA VAL A 255 -13.26 -22.34 -16.54
C VAL A 255 -14.31 -22.46 -15.46
N ARG A 256 -14.25 -21.64 -14.41
CA ARG A 256 -15.10 -21.65 -13.22
C ARG A 256 -15.44 -20.23 -12.77
N PRO A 257 -16.47 -20.06 -11.92
CA PRO A 257 -16.81 -18.76 -11.36
C PRO A 257 -15.60 -18.11 -10.68
N TYR A 258 -15.32 -16.88 -11.04
CA TYR A 258 -14.21 -16.09 -10.51
C TYR A 258 -14.57 -14.59 -10.55
N ASP A 259 -14.34 -13.87 -9.47
CA ASP A 259 -14.52 -12.43 -9.43
C ASP A 259 -13.19 -11.71 -9.74
N LEU A 260 -13.17 -10.93 -10.83
CA LEU A 260 -12.05 -10.04 -11.17
C LEU A 260 -11.90 -8.92 -10.14
N TYR A 261 -13.03 -8.49 -9.56
CA TYR A 261 -13.11 -7.60 -8.40
C TYR A 261 -14.15 -8.12 -7.43
N PRO A 262 -13.84 -8.15 -6.12
CA PRO A 262 -14.77 -8.57 -5.08
C PRO A 262 -15.85 -7.52 -4.84
N GLY A 263 -17.00 -7.96 -4.36
CA GLY A 263 -17.99 -7.10 -3.74
C GLY A 263 -17.48 -6.60 -2.39
N SER A 264 -17.73 -5.33 -2.10
CA SER A 264 -17.26 -4.69 -0.87
C SER A 264 -18.26 -3.70 -0.32
N LYS A 265 -18.40 -3.66 1.01
CA LYS A 265 -19.18 -2.67 1.73
C LYS A 265 -18.34 -2.18 2.91
N ARG A 266 -18.09 -0.88 2.96
CA ARG A 266 -17.24 -0.26 3.98
C ARG A 266 -17.93 0.93 4.64
N HIS A 267 -17.75 1.02 5.95
CA HIS A 267 -18.06 2.19 6.77
C HIS A 267 -16.75 2.65 7.42
N SER A 268 -16.42 3.92 7.30
CA SER A 268 -15.24 4.51 7.92
C SER A 268 -15.62 5.80 8.64
N LEU A 269 -15.10 5.99 9.83
CA LEU A 269 -15.24 7.20 10.65
C LEU A 269 -13.85 7.68 11.04
N TYR A 270 -13.63 8.96 10.91
CA TYR A 270 -12.42 9.66 11.33
C TYR A 270 -12.80 10.88 12.17
N VAL A 271 -12.12 11.08 13.27
CA VAL A 271 -12.27 12.25 14.13
C VAL A 271 -10.88 12.77 14.48
N ASP A 272 -10.68 14.07 14.33
CA ASP A 272 -9.44 14.76 14.71
C ASP A 272 -9.78 15.99 15.53
N GLY A 273 -9.00 16.25 16.56
CA GLY A 273 -9.16 17.39 17.42
C GLY A 273 -7.83 17.93 17.91
N VAL A 274 -7.71 19.25 17.92
CA VAL A 274 -6.57 19.98 18.44
C VAL A 274 -7.07 20.97 19.45
N GLN A 275 -6.40 21.03 20.62
CA GLN A 275 -6.70 21.98 21.67
C GLN A 275 -5.41 22.57 22.25
N GLU A 276 -5.22 23.86 22.14
CA GLU A 276 -4.20 24.58 22.88
C GLU A 276 -4.62 24.68 24.36
N LEU A 277 -3.92 23.96 25.21
CA LEU A 277 -4.16 23.96 26.66
C LEU A 277 -3.54 25.21 27.35
N SER A 278 -2.46 25.72 26.76
CA SER A 278 -1.80 26.97 27.12
C SER A 278 -1.03 27.49 25.89
N ASP A 279 -0.37 28.64 26.02
CA ASP A 279 0.44 29.23 24.96
C ASP A 279 1.67 28.39 24.57
N VAL A 280 1.99 27.37 25.36
CA VAL A 280 3.15 26.47 25.13
C VAL A 280 2.78 25.00 25.08
N LEU A 281 1.52 24.64 25.31
CA LEU A 281 1.11 23.24 25.40
C LEU A 281 -0.14 22.98 24.52
N THR A 282 0.01 22.12 23.55
CA THR A 282 -1.06 21.70 22.63
C THR A 282 -1.35 20.21 22.76
N LEU A 283 -2.62 19.85 22.82
CA LEU A 283 -3.13 18.49 22.79
C LEU A 283 -3.69 18.20 21.40
N ASN A 284 -3.28 17.08 20.83
CA ASN A 284 -3.82 16.51 19.58
C ASN A 284 -4.48 15.17 19.90
N LEU A 285 -5.67 14.93 19.38
CA LEU A 285 -6.40 13.66 19.54
C LEU A 285 -6.92 13.23 18.16
N THR A 286 -6.57 12.03 17.75
CA THR A 286 -7.04 11.46 16.48
C THR A 286 -7.62 10.07 16.73
N GLY A 287 -8.79 9.81 16.18
CA GLY A 287 -9.44 8.51 16.24
C GLY A 287 -9.94 8.09 14.86
N SER A 288 -9.79 6.81 14.53
CA SER A 288 -10.36 6.22 13.33
C SER A 288 -11.02 4.88 13.63
N PHE A 289 -12.10 4.61 12.92
CA PHE A 289 -12.80 3.32 12.92
C PHE A 289 -13.21 2.97 11.52
N ALA A 290 -12.96 1.74 11.10
CA ALA A 290 -13.45 1.22 9.83
C ALA A 290 -13.99 -0.21 10.00
N LYS A 291 -15.08 -0.49 9.30
CA LYS A 291 -15.64 -1.83 9.15
C LYS A 291 -15.84 -2.11 7.68
N ARG A 292 -15.33 -3.25 7.20
CA ARG A 292 -15.49 -3.71 5.83
C ARG A 292 -15.98 -5.15 5.80
N GLU A 293 -17.00 -5.38 4.96
CA GLU A 293 -17.54 -6.69 4.63
C GLU A 293 -17.29 -6.92 3.13
N MET A 294 -16.83 -8.10 2.77
CA MET A 294 -16.56 -8.44 1.36
C MET A 294 -17.18 -9.79 1.01
N ASP A 295 -17.40 -10.00 -0.28
CA ASP A 295 -17.86 -11.23 -0.90
C ASP A 295 -17.08 -11.43 -2.18
N THR A 296 -16.42 -12.58 -2.30
CA THR A 296 -15.65 -12.89 -3.49
C THR A 296 -15.63 -14.39 -3.80
N THR A 297 -15.70 -14.69 -5.07
CA THR A 297 -15.56 -16.04 -5.61
C THR A 297 -14.20 -16.19 -6.25
N ILE A 298 -13.41 -17.16 -5.78
CA ILE A 298 -12.13 -17.54 -6.34
C ILE A 298 -12.17 -19.03 -6.68
N SER A 299 -11.85 -19.37 -7.90
CA SER A 299 -11.85 -20.78 -8.31
C SER A 299 -10.45 -21.26 -8.61
N GLY A 300 -10.09 -22.41 -8.05
CA GLY A 300 -8.93 -23.17 -8.45
C GLY A 300 -9.22 -24.05 -9.68
N THR A 301 -8.29 -24.94 -10.01
CA THR A 301 -8.44 -25.88 -11.13
C THR A 301 -9.50 -26.94 -10.87
N ALA A 302 -9.80 -27.28 -9.62
CA ALA A 302 -10.72 -28.32 -9.23
C ALA A 302 -11.97 -27.84 -8.47
N ASP A 303 -11.88 -26.71 -7.78
CA ASP A 303 -12.87 -26.26 -6.81
C ASP A 303 -13.27 -24.81 -7.02
N GLU A 304 -14.53 -24.47 -6.70
CA GLU A 304 -14.97 -23.09 -6.49
C GLU A 304 -14.84 -22.77 -5.00
N THR A 305 -14.21 -21.65 -4.69
CA THR A 305 -14.07 -21.15 -3.31
C THR A 305 -14.75 -19.79 -3.19
N ARG A 306 -15.64 -19.66 -2.23
CA ARG A 306 -16.26 -18.39 -1.84
C ARG A 306 -15.68 -17.94 -0.51
N LEU A 307 -15.28 -16.67 -0.45
CA LEU A 307 -14.73 -16.03 0.74
C LEU A 307 -15.62 -14.88 1.17
N PHE A 308 -15.85 -14.78 2.48
CA PHE A 308 -16.64 -13.73 3.11
C PHE A 308 -15.81 -13.06 4.22
N PRO A 309 -14.80 -12.26 3.88
CA PRO A 309 -14.00 -11.58 4.89
C PRO A 309 -14.73 -10.40 5.51
N HIS A 310 -14.57 -10.28 6.83
CA HIS A 310 -15.00 -9.16 7.65
C HIS A 310 -13.76 -8.55 8.30
N THR A 311 -13.55 -7.26 8.13
CA THR A 311 -12.42 -6.54 8.72
C THR A 311 -12.96 -5.41 9.58
N GLN A 312 -12.43 -5.26 10.79
CA GLN A 312 -12.64 -4.09 11.65
C GLN A 312 -11.30 -3.54 12.07
N GLN A 313 -11.16 -2.22 12.00
CA GLN A 313 -9.97 -1.52 12.45
C GLN A 313 -10.38 -0.33 13.31
N PHE A 314 -9.64 -0.15 14.39
CA PHE A 314 -9.76 0.96 15.30
C PHE A 314 -8.36 1.45 15.68
N ASP A 315 -8.11 2.74 15.52
CA ASP A 315 -6.87 3.38 15.94
C ASP A 315 -7.18 4.68 16.70
N VAL A 316 -6.45 4.95 17.77
CA VAL A 316 -6.50 6.19 18.53
C VAL A 316 -5.08 6.67 18.80
N PHE A 317 -4.86 7.95 18.58
CA PHE A 317 -3.60 8.63 18.82
C PHE A 317 -3.84 9.85 19.71
N ALA A 318 -2.94 10.07 20.67
CA ALA A 318 -2.92 11.24 21.51
C ALA A 318 -1.51 11.83 21.52
N GLY A 319 -1.38 13.09 21.18
CA GLY A 319 -0.13 13.82 21.13
C GLY A 319 -0.17 15.04 22.06
N LEU A 320 0.88 15.25 22.84
CA LEU A 320 1.12 16.47 23.59
C LEU A 320 2.36 17.15 23.02
N THR A 321 2.20 18.38 22.55
CA THR A 321 3.28 19.20 22.02
C THR A 321 3.58 20.33 22.99
N LEU A 322 4.83 20.43 23.44
CA LEU A 322 5.33 21.44 24.36
C LEU A 322 6.36 22.32 23.69
N GLU A 323 6.06 23.60 23.52
CA GLU A 323 7.00 24.61 23.06
C GLU A 323 7.97 24.98 24.19
N LEU A 324 9.27 24.91 23.91
CA LEU A 324 10.35 25.13 24.84
C LEU A 324 11.20 26.34 24.42
N PRO A 325 11.97 26.95 25.33
CA PRO A 325 12.88 28.05 24.99
C PRO A 325 13.89 27.67 23.91
N ARG A 326 14.38 28.65 23.15
CA ARG A 326 15.36 28.49 22.07
C ARG A 326 14.86 27.66 20.89
N GLN A 327 13.57 27.78 20.55
CA GLN A 327 12.95 27.06 19.46
C GLN A 327 13.00 25.53 19.61
N TRP A 328 13.15 25.01 20.83
CA TRP A 328 12.94 23.60 21.10
C TRP A 328 11.45 23.28 21.21
N GLN A 329 11.09 22.12 20.72
CA GLN A 329 9.77 21.53 20.93
C GLN A 329 9.96 20.12 21.45
N ALA A 330 9.11 19.69 22.37
CA ALA A 330 9.02 18.30 22.79
C ALA A 330 7.63 17.76 22.48
N ARG A 331 7.56 16.55 21.96
CA ARG A 331 6.31 15.84 21.68
C ARG A 331 6.29 14.54 22.44
N LEU A 332 5.14 14.24 23.02
CA LEU A 332 4.81 12.95 23.62
C LEU A 332 3.64 12.38 22.83
N ASP A 333 3.87 11.30 22.11
CA ASP A 333 2.88 10.65 21.27
C ASP A 333 2.55 9.26 21.83
N ALA A 334 1.27 8.97 22.05
CA ALA A 334 0.76 7.67 22.46
C ALA A 334 -0.23 7.16 21.44
N GLY A 335 -0.15 5.89 21.10
CA GLY A 335 -1.07 5.26 20.15
C GLY A 335 -1.53 3.89 20.63
N PHE A 336 -2.77 3.59 20.28
CA PHE A 336 -3.38 2.27 20.41
C PHE A 336 -4.14 1.96 19.13
N GLY A 337 -3.92 0.77 18.60
CA GLY A 337 -4.66 0.30 17.44
C GLY A 337 -4.93 -1.18 17.50
N ARG A 338 -6.02 -1.60 16.86
CA ARG A 338 -6.46 -2.98 16.74
C ARG A 338 -7.07 -3.22 15.37
N ASN A 339 -6.66 -4.31 14.73
CA ASN A 339 -7.22 -4.78 13.47
C ASN A 339 -7.67 -6.23 13.63
N GLU A 340 -8.94 -6.48 13.35
CA GLU A 340 -9.57 -7.80 13.41
C GLU A 340 -10.00 -8.21 12.01
N VAL A 341 -9.60 -9.39 11.58
CA VAL A 341 -10.04 -9.99 10.33
C VAL A 341 -10.62 -11.36 10.61
N SER A 342 -11.88 -11.55 10.26
CA SER A 342 -12.57 -12.83 10.30
C SER A 342 -12.96 -13.24 8.88
N TYR A 343 -12.71 -14.48 8.47
CA TYR A 343 -13.17 -14.94 7.18
C TYR A 343 -13.71 -16.37 7.22
N GLU A 344 -14.84 -16.55 6.54
CA GLU A 344 -15.41 -17.85 6.24
C GLU A 344 -15.03 -18.28 4.82
N ARG A 345 -14.80 -19.57 4.64
CA ARG A 345 -14.50 -20.17 3.35
C ARG A 345 -15.42 -21.31 3.04
N THR A 346 -16.19 -21.19 1.95
CA THR A 346 -17.00 -22.27 1.40
C THR A 346 -16.33 -22.80 0.15
N THR A 347 -16.03 -24.10 0.11
CA THR A 347 -15.46 -24.79 -1.04
C THR A 347 -16.52 -25.68 -1.68
N ILE A 348 -16.66 -25.63 -3.00
CA ILE A 348 -17.61 -26.39 -3.80
C ILE A 348 -16.81 -27.27 -4.78
N THR A 349 -16.85 -28.58 -4.55
CA THR A 349 -16.18 -29.59 -5.41
C THR A 349 -17.26 -30.47 -6.03
N GLY A 350 -17.55 -30.26 -7.31
CA GLY A 350 -18.69 -30.92 -7.98
C GLY A 350 -20.00 -30.59 -7.28
N SER A 351 -20.69 -31.59 -6.70
CA SER A 351 -21.91 -31.41 -5.91
C SER A 351 -21.69 -31.26 -4.41
N THR A 352 -20.47 -31.38 -3.94
CA THR A 352 -20.14 -31.31 -2.52
C THR A 352 -19.84 -29.87 -2.13
N VAL A 353 -20.60 -29.36 -1.13
CA VAL A 353 -20.38 -28.06 -0.52
C VAL A 353 -19.82 -28.27 0.87
N SER A 354 -18.68 -27.67 1.14
CA SER A 354 -18.00 -27.72 2.44
C SER A 354 -17.70 -26.29 2.90
N THR A 355 -18.26 -25.91 4.04
CA THR A 355 -17.95 -24.63 4.68
C THR A 355 -17.01 -24.88 5.85
N ALA A 356 -15.83 -24.30 5.79
CA ALA A 356 -14.88 -24.34 6.89
C ALA A 356 -15.33 -23.39 8.02
N PRO A 357 -15.11 -23.73 9.28
CA PRO A 357 -15.28 -22.79 10.38
C PRO A 357 -14.46 -21.52 10.14
N PRO A 358 -14.89 -20.36 10.70
CA PRO A 358 -14.18 -19.11 10.50
C PRO A 358 -12.74 -19.17 11.01
N THR A 359 -11.91 -18.35 10.41
CA THR A 359 -10.56 -18.08 10.90
C THR A 359 -10.51 -16.61 11.29
N ASP A 360 -10.14 -16.35 12.54
CA ASP A 360 -10.05 -15.00 13.09
C ASP A 360 -8.60 -14.64 13.35
N THR A 361 -8.21 -13.46 12.94
CA THR A 361 -6.91 -12.87 13.26
C THR A 361 -7.11 -11.53 13.93
N ASN A 362 -6.32 -11.28 14.97
CA ASN A 362 -6.33 -10.02 15.69
C ASN A 362 -4.90 -9.50 15.79
N SER A 363 -4.70 -8.29 15.29
CA SER A 363 -3.43 -7.56 15.40
C SER A 363 -3.63 -6.35 16.30
N GLU A 364 -2.75 -6.15 17.26
CA GLU A 364 -2.80 -5.04 18.19
C GLU A 364 -1.44 -4.34 18.24
N SER A 365 -1.43 -3.02 18.35
CA SER A 365 -0.23 -2.22 18.56
C SER A 365 -0.49 -1.13 19.59
N ARG A 366 0.46 -0.94 20.51
CA ARG A 366 0.47 0.15 21.49
C ARG A 366 1.85 0.76 21.53
N TYR A 367 1.93 2.07 21.49
CA TYR A 367 3.22 2.74 21.56
C TYR A 367 3.18 4.02 22.38
N LEU A 368 4.36 4.42 22.83
CA LEU A 368 4.64 5.69 23.47
C LEU A 368 5.98 6.19 22.94
N ASP A 369 5.98 7.34 22.29
CA ASP A 369 7.16 8.00 21.76
C ASP A 369 7.35 9.37 22.39
N VAL A 370 8.60 9.71 22.71
CA VAL A 370 9.01 11.04 23.14
C VAL A 370 10.04 11.54 22.15
N VAL A 371 9.78 12.68 21.55
CA VAL A 371 10.65 13.31 20.56
C VAL A 371 10.89 14.76 20.96
N ALA A 372 12.13 15.22 20.89
CA ALA A 372 12.45 16.64 21.05
C ALA A 372 13.33 17.09 19.89
N ASP A 373 13.02 18.25 19.31
CA ASP A 373 13.79 18.87 18.26
C ASP A 373 14.01 20.36 18.49
N GLY A 374 15.11 20.89 18.00
CA GLY A 374 15.41 22.30 18.14
C GLY A 374 16.82 22.71 17.69
N GLU A 375 17.16 23.97 17.89
CA GLU A 375 18.47 24.52 17.61
C GLU A 375 19.45 24.16 18.73
N VAL A 376 20.65 23.66 18.36
CA VAL A 376 21.72 23.31 19.29
C VAL A 376 22.72 24.48 19.41
N PHE A 377 23.23 24.94 18.28
CA PHE A 377 24.14 26.08 18.13
C PHE A 377 24.11 26.57 16.68
N SER A 378 24.62 27.79 16.45
CA SER A 378 24.69 28.38 15.11
C SER A 378 26.10 28.35 14.55
N LEU A 379 26.23 27.97 13.27
CA LEU A 379 27.42 28.13 12.43
C LEU A 379 27.28 29.38 11.55
N PRO A 380 28.38 29.82 10.91
CA PRO A 380 28.28 30.93 9.94
C PRO A 380 27.25 30.71 8.82
N ALA A 381 27.01 29.45 8.45
CA ALA A 381 26.04 29.07 7.42
C ALA A 381 24.58 28.94 7.95
N GLY A 382 24.36 28.99 9.25
CA GLY A 382 23.03 28.90 9.87
C GLY A 382 22.97 28.03 11.12
N PRO A 383 21.79 27.82 11.70
CA PRO A 383 21.62 27.03 12.92
C PRO A 383 21.82 25.54 12.65
N VAL A 384 22.59 24.87 13.50
CA VAL A 384 22.63 23.40 13.59
C VAL A 384 21.43 22.98 14.40
N ARG A 385 20.59 22.16 13.80
CA ARG A 385 19.39 21.63 14.42
C ARG A 385 19.54 20.14 14.70
N ALA A 386 18.95 19.68 15.79
CA ALA A 386 18.92 18.30 16.19
C ALA A 386 17.50 17.84 16.50
N ALA A 387 17.23 16.57 16.25
CA ALA A 387 16.11 15.84 16.83
C ALA A 387 16.62 14.60 17.57
N VAL A 388 16.06 14.32 18.72
CA VAL A 388 16.34 13.12 19.51
C VAL A 388 15.02 12.52 19.97
N GLY A 389 14.96 11.20 20.04
CA GLY A 389 13.76 10.54 20.50
C GLY A 389 14.00 9.16 21.07
N VAL A 390 13.07 8.74 21.91
CA VAL A 390 12.98 7.40 22.47
C VAL A 390 11.56 6.90 22.30
N GLY A 391 11.41 5.60 22.09
CA GLY A 391 10.11 4.98 21.88
C GLY A 391 10.00 3.62 22.55
N TYR A 392 8.79 3.29 22.92
CA TYR A 392 8.39 1.97 23.39
C TYR A 392 7.15 1.53 22.63
N ARG A 393 7.21 0.35 21.99
CA ARG A 393 6.07 -0.23 21.31
C ARG A 393 5.90 -1.69 21.72
N ARG A 394 4.64 -2.11 21.86
CA ARG A 394 4.25 -3.49 22.07
C ARG A 394 3.26 -3.86 20.98
N ASP A 395 3.63 -4.87 20.21
CA ASP A 395 2.79 -5.45 19.17
C ASP A 395 2.30 -6.82 19.63
N GLY A 396 1.06 -7.17 19.28
CA GLY A 396 0.42 -8.45 19.56
C GLY A 396 -0.24 -9.02 18.33
N TYR A 397 -0.25 -10.34 18.20
CA TYR A 397 -0.92 -11.07 17.13
C TYR A 397 -1.56 -12.32 17.67
N GLU A 398 -2.86 -12.48 17.44
CA GLU A 398 -3.62 -13.67 17.77
C GLU A 398 -4.19 -14.31 16.51
N LEU A 399 -4.15 -15.62 16.42
CA LEU A 399 -4.79 -16.41 15.38
C LEU A 399 -5.67 -17.48 16.05
N LEU A 400 -6.95 -17.44 15.75
CA LEU A 400 -7.96 -18.42 16.12
C LEU A 400 -8.40 -19.17 14.86
N ASP A 401 -7.95 -20.40 14.70
CA ASP A 401 -8.42 -21.28 13.63
C ASP A 401 -9.37 -22.31 14.20
N HIS A 402 -10.67 -22.09 14.04
CA HIS A 402 -11.73 -22.94 14.57
C HIS A 402 -11.81 -24.33 13.92
N ARG A 403 -10.93 -24.63 12.94
CA ARG A 403 -10.86 -25.95 12.28
C ARG A 403 -10.14 -27.05 13.07
N GLY A 404 -9.65 -26.75 14.28
CA GLY A 404 -9.08 -27.75 15.17
C GLY A 404 -7.68 -27.44 15.70
N LEU A 405 -7.23 -26.20 15.69
CA LEU A 405 -6.08 -25.82 16.50
C LEU A 405 -6.49 -25.91 17.97
N GLU A 406 -5.85 -26.81 18.73
CA GLU A 406 -6.15 -27.02 20.14
C GLU A 406 -5.90 -25.80 21.02
N LYS A 407 -5.09 -24.82 20.54
CA LYS A 407 -4.80 -23.56 21.23
C LYS A 407 -4.71 -22.41 20.24
N PRO A 408 -5.28 -21.24 20.60
CA PRO A 408 -5.01 -19.99 19.88
C PRO A 408 -3.50 -19.72 19.85
N LEU A 409 -3.03 -19.22 18.73
CA LEU A 409 -1.69 -18.67 18.65
C LEU A 409 -1.74 -17.25 19.19
N ASP A 410 -0.99 -16.97 20.25
CA ASP A 410 -0.81 -15.64 20.85
C ASP A 410 0.69 -15.32 20.85
N LEU A 411 1.06 -14.35 20.06
CA LEU A 411 2.45 -13.89 19.91
C LEU A 411 2.54 -12.41 20.26
N GLN A 412 3.56 -12.03 20.99
CA GLN A 412 3.78 -10.67 21.43
C GLN A 412 5.24 -10.29 21.27
N ARG A 413 5.47 -9.00 20.97
CA ARG A 413 6.78 -8.43 20.75
C ARG A 413 6.84 -7.06 21.43
N THR A 414 7.96 -6.79 22.07
CA THR A 414 8.29 -5.47 22.60
C THR A 414 9.43 -4.87 21.82
N ILE A 415 9.32 -3.60 21.47
CA ILE A 415 10.34 -2.84 20.76
C ILE A 415 10.70 -1.62 21.60
N ARG A 416 11.99 -1.43 21.84
CA ARG A 416 12.54 -0.22 22.45
C ARG A 416 13.40 0.47 21.41
N SER A 417 13.22 1.77 21.25
CA SER A 417 13.93 2.53 20.22
C SER A 417 14.56 3.78 20.78
N ALA A 418 15.68 4.17 20.19
CA ALA A 418 16.29 5.48 20.39
C ALA A 418 16.84 5.98 19.05
N PHE A 419 16.67 7.27 18.78
CA PHE A 419 17.18 7.86 17.56
C PHE A 419 17.74 9.26 17.80
N SER A 420 18.61 9.68 16.89
CA SER A 420 19.07 11.05 16.78
C SER A 420 19.18 11.45 15.32
N GLU A 421 18.92 12.72 15.05
CA GLU A 421 19.05 13.35 13.75
C GLU A 421 19.71 14.71 13.92
N LEU A 422 20.62 15.07 13.00
CA LEU A 422 21.31 16.36 12.95
C LEU A 422 21.17 16.93 11.55
N ASN A 423 20.83 18.21 11.45
CA ASN A 423 20.92 19.00 10.22
C ASN A 423 21.99 20.09 10.43
N ILE A 424 23.02 20.03 9.60
CA ILE A 424 24.23 20.86 9.73
C ILE A 424 24.36 21.71 8.45
N PRO A 425 24.08 23.02 8.49
CA PRO A 425 24.36 23.91 7.38
C PRO A 425 25.88 24.11 7.28
N LEU A 426 26.45 23.68 6.13
CA LEU A 426 27.90 23.71 5.92
C LEU A 426 28.35 24.99 5.25
N LEU A 427 27.65 25.41 4.19
CA LEU A 427 27.97 26.59 3.39
C LEU A 427 26.70 27.37 3.04
N LYS A 428 26.81 28.68 2.92
CA LYS A 428 25.69 29.56 2.51
C LYS A 428 26.21 30.77 1.73
N GLU A 429 25.50 31.15 0.65
CA GLU A 429 25.74 32.38 -0.12
C GLU A 429 27.16 32.52 -0.66
N MET A 430 27.70 31.40 -1.20
CA MET A 430 28.98 31.39 -1.92
C MET A 430 28.76 31.27 -3.44
N PRO A 431 29.71 31.67 -4.29
CA PRO A 431 29.63 31.45 -5.72
C PRO A 431 29.34 29.98 -6.07
N GLY A 432 28.18 29.71 -6.73
CA GLY A 432 27.74 28.34 -7.06
C GLY A 432 27.21 27.51 -5.88
N VAL A 433 27.07 28.08 -4.69
CA VAL A 433 26.55 27.45 -3.49
C VAL A 433 25.65 28.41 -2.74
N ARG A 434 24.35 28.41 -3.07
CA ARG A 434 23.35 29.15 -2.31
C ARG A 434 23.22 28.60 -0.88
N SER A 435 23.12 27.27 -0.77
CA SER A 435 23.22 26.55 0.49
C SER A 435 23.78 25.14 0.29
N LEU A 436 24.48 24.63 1.28
CA LEU A 436 24.93 23.25 1.38
C LEU A 436 24.67 22.77 2.79
N SER A 437 23.85 21.73 2.95
CA SER A 437 23.53 21.14 4.23
C SER A 437 23.78 19.63 4.26
N LEU A 438 24.24 19.15 5.40
CA LEU A 438 24.44 17.74 5.70
C LEU A 438 23.41 17.30 6.73
N THR A 439 22.72 16.22 6.44
CA THR A 439 21.84 15.53 7.40
C THR A 439 22.50 14.22 7.82
N ALA A 440 22.56 13.95 9.12
CA ALA A 440 23.04 12.70 9.69
C ALA A 440 22.03 12.16 10.68
N ALA A 441 21.58 10.94 10.51
CA ALA A 441 20.63 10.29 11.41
C ALA A 441 21.10 8.87 11.77
N ALA A 442 20.72 8.42 12.95
CA ALA A 442 20.93 7.05 13.39
C ALA A 442 19.80 6.62 14.32
N ARG A 443 19.32 5.39 14.13
CA ARG A 443 18.30 4.79 14.99
C ARG A 443 18.75 3.41 15.43
N TYR A 444 18.57 3.15 16.71
CA TYR A 444 18.74 1.85 17.35
C TYR A 444 17.38 1.32 17.78
N ASP A 445 17.06 0.10 17.38
CA ASP A 445 15.84 -0.60 17.79
C ASP A 445 16.24 -1.94 18.41
N ASP A 446 15.65 -2.27 19.58
CA ASP A 446 15.86 -3.50 20.34
C ASP A 446 14.52 -4.26 20.44
N TYR A 447 14.48 -5.43 19.87
CA TYR A 447 13.32 -6.31 19.76
C TYR A 447 13.46 -7.49 20.73
N SER A 448 12.37 -7.84 21.40
CA SER A 448 12.36 -8.94 22.39
C SER A 448 12.53 -10.33 21.79
N ASP A 449 12.38 -10.49 20.46
CA ASP A 449 12.39 -11.78 19.77
C ASP A 449 13.68 -12.03 18.95
N PHE A 450 14.10 -11.11 18.11
CA PHE A 450 15.25 -11.33 17.21
C PHE A 450 16.49 -10.46 17.52
N GLY A 451 16.43 -9.62 18.57
CA GLY A 451 17.55 -8.77 18.99
C GLY A 451 17.54 -7.38 18.37
N SER A 452 18.68 -6.77 18.15
CA SER A 452 18.78 -5.34 17.87
C SER A 452 19.28 -5.03 16.46
N THR A 453 18.95 -3.80 16.00
CA THR A 453 19.42 -3.23 14.74
C THR A 453 19.91 -1.80 14.94
N LEU A 454 20.92 -1.40 14.16
CA LEU A 454 21.43 -0.02 14.07
C LEU A 454 21.38 0.45 12.62
N ASN A 455 20.65 1.52 12.38
CA ASN A 455 20.34 2.03 11.04
C ASN A 455 20.81 3.48 10.89
N PRO A 456 22.01 3.73 10.37
CA PRO A 456 22.50 5.06 10.05
C PRO A 456 22.01 5.54 8.69
N LYS A 457 21.88 6.87 8.53
CA LYS A 457 21.62 7.57 7.27
C LYS A 457 22.41 8.86 7.20
N LEU A 458 22.96 9.16 6.04
CA LEU A 458 23.61 10.42 5.70
C LEU A 458 22.92 10.98 4.45
N GLY A 459 22.75 12.29 4.43
CA GLY A 459 22.18 13.00 3.30
C GLY A 459 22.86 14.33 3.07
N LEU A 460 23.01 14.73 1.82
CA LEU A 460 23.58 16.01 1.41
C LEU A 460 22.57 16.69 0.48
N LEU A 461 22.25 17.93 0.80
CA LEU A 461 21.46 18.83 -0.05
C LEU A 461 22.31 20.02 -0.44
N TRP A 462 22.48 20.23 -1.74
CA TRP A 462 23.21 21.34 -2.32
C TRP A 462 22.26 22.16 -3.21
N GLU A 463 21.90 23.33 -2.77
CA GLU A 463 21.27 24.36 -3.58
C GLU A 463 22.36 25.13 -4.33
N ALA A 464 22.55 24.82 -5.60
CA ALA A 464 23.60 25.44 -6.41
C ALA A 464 23.26 26.90 -6.76
N THR A 465 22.03 27.13 -7.18
CA THR A 465 21.45 28.43 -7.50
C THR A 465 19.97 28.46 -7.10
N GLU A 466 19.33 29.60 -7.23
CA GLU A 466 17.88 29.68 -7.11
C GLU A 466 17.21 28.79 -8.16
N GLY A 467 16.38 27.87 -7.70
CA GLY A 467 15.66 26.92 -8.54
C GLY A 467 16.47 25.73 -9.05
N LEU A 468 17.72 25.51 -8.60
CA LEU A 468 18.48 24.29 -8.90
C LEU A 468 19.10 23.72 -7.63
N SER A 469 18.66 22.54 -7.25
CA SER A 469 19.24 21.81 -6.13
C SER A 469 19.61 20.39 -6.53
N PHE A 470 20.65 19.88 -5.91
CA PHE A 470 21.10 18.48 -5.97
C PHE A 470 21.01 17.84 -4.60
N ARG A 471 20.65 16.58 -4.59
CA ARG A 471 20.56 15.80 -3.35
C ARG A 471 21.17 14.42 -3.52
N THR A 472 21.72 13.90 -2.46
CA THR A 472 22.14 12.49 -2.38
C THR A 472 21.97 11.99 -0.97
N SER A 473 21.62 10.74 -0.84
CA SER A 473 21.56 10.07 0.46
C SER A 473 22.14 8.67 0.39
N TYR A 474 22.65 8.21 1.53
CA TYR A 474 23.04 6.82 1.77
C TYR A 474 22.54 6.39 3.13
N GLY A 475 21.89 5.25 3.20
CA GLY A 475 21.35 4.75 4.45
C GLY A 475 21.24 3.23 4.52
N ARG A 476 21.05 2.74 5.75
CA ARG A 476 20.65 1.37 6.01
C ARG A 476 19.19 1.35 6.46
N SER A 477 18.47 0.36 5.97
CA SER A 477 17.08 0.08 6.36
C SER A 477 16.93 -1.39 6.68
N TYR A 478 15.85 -1.72 7.39
CA TYR A 478 15.56 -3.09 7.75
C TYR A 478 14.04 -3.35 7.78
N ARG A 479 13.70 -4.62 7.68
CA ARG A 479 12.37 -5.14 7.97
C ARG A 479 12.46 -6.22 9.04
N ALA A 480 11.66 -6.09 10.07
CA ALA A 480 11.51 -7.13 11.09
C ALA A 480 10.78 -8.35 10.51
N PRO A 481 11.09 -9.59 10.93
CA PRO A 481 10.27 -10.75 10.61
C PRO A 481 8.84 -10.52 11.10
N VAL A 482 7.84 -10.87 10.29
CA VAL A 482 6.45 -10.81 10.74
C VAL A 482 6.07 -12.06 11.52
N TYR A 483 5.03 -11.97 12.34
CA TYR A 483 4.63 -13.10 13.19
C TYR A 483 4.38 -14.39 12.41
N GLN A 484 3.81 -14.28 11.21
CA GLN A 484 3.58 -15.43 10.34
C GLN A 484 4.87 -16.15 9.95
N ASP A 485 5.96 -15.42 9.74
CA ASP A 485 7.25 -15.99 9.34
C ASP A 485 7.87 -16.81 10.47
N MET A 486 7.62 -16.43 11.72
CA MET A 486 8.22 -17.00 12.92
C MET A 486 7.39 -18.11 13.55
N GLN A 487 6.17 -18.37 13.06
CA GLN A 487 5.28 -19.38 13.63
C GLN A 487 5.87 -20.79 13.51
N LEU A 488 5.80 -21.57 14.60
CA LEU A 488 6.17 -22.98 14.64
C LEU A 488 5.15 -23.91 13.95
N ASN A 489 4.33 -23.38 13.06
CA ASN A 489 3.31 -24.13 12.32
C ASN A 489 3.91 -24.92 11.16
N ASN A 490 4.92 -25.76 11.44
CA ASN A 490 5.56 -26.56 10.41
C ASN A 490 4.57 -27.57 9.82
N THR A 491 4.56 -27.62 8.50
CA THR A 491 3.85 -28.66 7.74
C THR A 491 4.89 -29.49 7.01
N VAL A 492 4.75 -30.79 7.08
CA VAL A 492 5.56 -31.73 6.28
C VAL A 492 4.66 -32.40 5.26
N VAL A 493 5.00 -32.25 4.01
CA VAL A 493 4.28 -32.88 2.88
C VAL A 493 5.20 -33.90 2.23
N VAL A 494 4.71 -35.13 2.08
CA VAL A 494 5.44 -36.19 1.38
C VAL A 494 4.70 -36.53 0.09
N ALA A 495 5.38 -36.40 -1.04
CA ALA A 495 4.79 -36.54 -2.35
C ALA A 495 5.77 -37.18 -3.34
N ASN A 496 5.25 -37.90 -4.34
CA ASN A 496 6.05 -38.39 -5.48
C ASN A 496 6.04 -37.31 -6.58
N VAL A 497 7.19 -36.66 -6.79
CA VAL A 497 7.28 -35.52 -7.73
C VAL A 497 8.10 -35.90 -8.96
N PRO A 498 7.83 -35.33 -10.13
CA PRO A 498 8.65 -35.55 -11.33
C PRO A 498 10.09 -35.13 -11.07
N ASN A 499 11.01 -36.02 -11.41
CA ASN A 499 12.46 -35.78 -11.34
C ASN A 499 13.13 -36.31 -12.61
N PRO A 500 13.56 -35.46 -13.55
CA PRO A 500 14.19 -35.89 -14.79
C PRO A 500 15.52 -36.60 -14.59
N ASN A 501 16.16 -36.45 -13.43
CA ASN A 501 17.43 -37.08 -13.10
C ASN A 501 17.26 -38.43 -12.39
N ALA A 502 16.04 -38.80 -12.02
CA ALA A 502 15.76 -40.11 -11.43
C ALA A 502 15.53 -41.19 -12.49
N ALA A 503 16.04 -42.41 -12.26
CA ALA A 503 15.94 -43.50 -13.19
C ALA A 503 14.50 -43.90 -13.58
N ASN A 504 13.55 -43.67 -12.65
CA ASN A 504 12.11 -43.93 -12.88
C ASN A 504 11.33 -42.64 -13.20
N GLY A 505 11.99 -41.51 -13.44
CA GLY A 505 11.39 -40.23 -13.79
C GLY A 505 10.69 -39.51 -12.62
N SER A 506 10.75 -40.05 -11.40
CA SER A 506 10.15 -39.44 -10.23
C SER A 506 10.94 -39.68 -8.95
N THR A 507 10.67 -38.89 -7.92
CA THR A 507 11.36 -38.93 -6.61
C THR A 507 10.34 -38.74 -5.49
N VAL A 508 10.49 -39.52 -4.40
CA VAL A 508 9.77 -39.27 -3.16
C VAL A 508 10.41 -38.10 -2.44
N LEU A 509 9.69 -36.99 -2.43
CA LEU A 509 10.13 -35.73 -1.80
C LEU A 509 9.40 -35.54 -0.46
N MET A 510 10.15 -35.22 0.57
CA MET A 510 9.64 -34.69 1.84
C MET A 510 9.89 -33.20 1.90
N MET A 511 8.84 -32.40 1.90
CA MET A 511 8.94 -30.94 1.94
C MET A 511 8.51 -30.41 3.30
N LEU A 512 9.41 -29.69 3.96
CA LEU A 512 9.12 -28.93 5.17
C LEU A 512 8.71 -27.52 4.74
N SER A 513 7.61 -27.01 5.27
CA SER A 513 7.09 -25.67 4.93
C SER A 513 6.70 -24.93 6.20
N ASN A 514 6.52 -23.62 6.05
CA ASN A 514 6.06 -22.65 7.03
C ASN A 514 7.15 -22.00 7.88
N GLY A 515 6.80 -21.50 9.06
CA GLY A 515 7.57 -20.55 9.83
C GLY A 515 8.89 -21.08 10.40
N ASN A 516 9.72 -20.12 10.76
CA ASN A 516 11.01 -20.37 11.41
C ASN A 516 11.21 -19.33 12.53
N PRO A 517 11.28 -19.74 13.79
CA PRO A 517 11.45 -18.82 14.92
C PRO A 517 12.85 -18.19 14.99
N ASP A 518 13.85 -18.75 14.26
CA ASP A 518 15.23 -18.30 14.29
C ASP A 518 15.51 -17.19 13.24
N LEU A 519 14.48 -16.56 12.71
CA LEU A 519 14.62 -15.50 11.71
C LEU A 519 15.17 -14.23 12.33
N GLY A 520 16.18 -13.65 11.65
CA GLY A 520 16.66 -12.30 11.88
C GLY A 520 15.99 -11.26 10.97
N PRO A 521 16.33 -9.98 11.13
CA PRO A 521 15.79 -8.92 10.29
C PRO A 521 16.36 -8.97 8.87
N GLU A 522 15.54 -8.63 7.89
CA GLU A 522 15.99 -8.34 6.53
C GLU A 522 16.73 -6.99 6.53
N ARG A 523 17.76 -6.81 5.70
CA ARG A 523 18.61 -5.62 5.69
C ARG A 523 18.79 -5.05 4.29
N ALA A 524 18.59 -3.74 4.16
CA ALA A 524 18.82 -3.03 2.91
C ALA A 524 19.88 -1.94 3.07
N LYS A 525 20.63 -1.71 1.99
CA LYS A 525 21.46 -0.53 1.78
C LYS A 525 20.85 0.23 0.61
N THR A 526 20.56 1.49 0.83
CA THR A 526 19.97 2.35 -0.20
C THR A 526 20.89 3.53 -0.46
N TRP A 527 21.16 3.79 -1.72
CA TRP A 527 21.77 5.02 -2.20
C TRP A 527 20.84 5.72 -3.16
N THR A 528 20.63 7.04 -2.98
CA THR A 528 19.85 7.87 -3.89
C THR A 528 20.66 9.09 -4.31
N GLY A 529 20.42 9.59 -5.52
CA GLY A 529 20.98 10.81 -6.02
C GLY A 529 20.07 11.45 -7.06
N GLY A 530 19.86 12.76 -6.97
CA GLY A 530 18.94 13.42 -7.86
C GLY A 530 19.07 14.94 -7.85
N PHE A 531 18.20 15.57 -8.61
CA PHE A 531 18.10 17.04 -8.68
C PHE A 531 16.66 17.50 -8.71
N SER A 532 16.44 18.74 -8.27
CA SER A 532 15.21 19.51 -8.47
C SER A 532 15.56 20.75 -9.26
N PHE A 533 14.77 21.02 -10.31
CA PHE A 533 14.92 22.16 -11.18
C PHE A 533 13.60 22.93 -11.29
N ALA A 534 13.59 24.15 -10.74
CA ALA A 534 12.45 25.05 -10.74
C ALA A 534 12.94 26.49 -11.07
N PRO A 535 13.35 26.74 -12.32
CA PRO A 535 14.05 27.98 -12.69
C PRO A 535 13.14 29.22 -12.58
N PRO A 536 13.60 30.31 -11.93
CA PRO A 536 12.84 31.57 -11.86
C PRO A 536 12.47 32.17 -13.23
N SER A 537 13.27 31.83 -14.26
CA SER A 537 13.03 32.31 -15.65
C SER A 537 11.83 31.64 -16.33
N VAL A 538 11.35 30.50 -15.80
CA VAL A 538 10.16 29.79 -16.28
C VAL A 538 9.27 29.50 -15.07
N PRO A 539 8.53 30.50 -14.56
CA PRO A 539 7.66 30.34 -13.40
C PRO A 539 6.66 29.22 -13.60
N GLY A 540 6.48 28.38 -12.58
CA GLY A 540 5.55 27.26 -12.62
C GLY A 540 6.10 25.95 -13.19
N LEU A 541 7.35 25.93 -13.71
CA LEU A 541 8.04 24.70 -14.09
C LEU A 541 8.75 24.09 -12.88
N THR A 542 8.51 22.80 -12.63
CA THR A 542 9.30 21.99 -11.70
C THR A 542 9.64 20.67 -12.37
N VAL A 543 10.89 20.21 -12.20
CA VAL A 543 11.38 18.90 -12.66
C VAL A 543 12.20 18.27 -11.56
N ASP A 544 11.80 17.10 -11.11
CA ASP A 544 12.50 16.28 -10.14
C ASP A 544 12.90 14.96 -10.79
N ALA A 545 14.18 14.62 -10.75
CA ALA A 545 14.69 13.34 -11.20
C ALA A 545 15.58 12.73 -10.12
N ASN A 546 15.33 11.47 -9.79
CA ASN A 546 16.04 10.77 -8.73
C ASN A 546 16.44 9.38 -9.17
N TYR A 547 17.71 9.09 -9.16
CA TYR A 547 18.28 7.76 -9.28
C TYR A 547 18.28 7.09 -7.90
N TYR A 548 18.03 5.78 -7.88
CA TYR A 548 18.12 4.95 -6.68
C TYR A 548 18.83 3.63 -6.97
N HIS A 549 19.51 3.12 -5.95
CA HIS A 549 20.09 1.77 -5.92
C HIS A 549 19.83 1.17 -4.54
N ILE A 550 19.22 -0.01 -4.51
CA ILE A 550 18.80 -0.72 -3.31
C ILE A 550 19.38 -2.13 -3.37
N ASP A 551 20.28 -2.45 -2.44
CA ASP A 551 20.76 -3.79 -2.16
C ASP A 551 20.03 -4.34 -0.94
N TYR A 552 19.18 -5.33 -1.13
CA TYR A 552 18.32 -5.89 -0.12
C TYR A 552 18.68 -7.34 0.15
N ALA A 553 19.44 -7.54 1.21
CA ALA A 553 19.99 -8.81 1.65
C ALA A 553 19.19 -9.42 2.79
N ASP A 554 19.50 -10.66 3.13
CA ASP A 554 18.88 -11.41 4.22
C ASP A 554 17.34 -11.43 4.11
N ARG A 555 16.80 -11.34 2.88
CA ARG A 555 15.37 -11.34 2.67
C ARG A 555 14.80 -12.67 3.15
N ILE A 556 13.71 -12.57 3.89
CA ILE A 556 12.96 -13.75 4.33
C ILE A 556 12.17 -14.29 3.15
N GLY A 557 12.49 -15.51 2.77
CA GLY A 557 11.81 -16.21 1.69
C GLY A 557 11.78 -17.71 1.97
N SER A 558 10.83 -18.39 1.36
CA SER A 558 10.89 -19.85 1.19
C SER A 558 11.64 -20.12 -0.12
N GLY A 559 12.42 -21.19 -0.16
CA GLY A 559 13.13 -21.59 -1.40
C GLY A 559 12.18 -21.83 -2.57
N PHE A 560 10.89 -21.97 -2.29
CA PHE A 560 9.84 -22.34 -3.20
C PHE A 560 8.84 -21.17 -3.41
N GLY A 561 9.17 -20.28 -4.30
CA GLY A 561 8.30 -19.16 -4.69
C GLY A 561 7.24 -19.57 -5.73
N GLY A 562 6.41 -20.59 -5.46
CA GLY A 562 5.30 -20.98 -6.33
C GLY A 562 5.66 -21.86 -7.54
N SER A 563 6.94 -22.17 -7.79
CA SER A 563 7.37 -23.09 -8.84
C SER A 563 7.43 -24.52 -8.32
N PHE A 564 7.17 -25.50 -9.18
CA PHE A 564 7.16 -26.92 -8.77
C PHE A 564 8.53 -27.38 -8.28
N PRO A 565 8.60 -28.27 -7.25
CA PRO A 565 9.85 -28.86 -6.75
C PRO A 565 10.72 -29.48 -7.82
N SER A 566 10.13 -29.92 -8.92
CA SER A 566 10.85 -30.49 -10.09
C SER A 566 11.92 -29.56 -10.68
N LEU A 567 11.78 -28.24 -10.57
CA LEU A 567 12.81 -27.31 -11.05
C LEU A 567 14.09 -27.40 -10.23
N PHE A 568 14.01 -27.59 -8.91
CA PHE A 568 15.18 -27.76 -8.06
C PHE A 568 15.84 -29.11 -8.26
N LEU A 569 15.07 -30.13 -8.64
CA LEU A 569 15.56 -31.48 -8.91
C LEU A 569 16.29 -31.61 -10.25
N GLN A 570 16.10 -30.66 -11.19
CA GLN A 570 16.86 -30.61 -12.45
C GLN A 570 18.33 -30.27 -12.20
N SER A 571 18.61 -29.42 -11.19
CA SER A 571 19.97 -29.05 -10.81
C SER A 571 19.98 -28.80 -9.30
N THR A 572 20.44 -29.76 -8.51
CA THR A 572 20.40 -29.72 -7.04
C THR A 572 21.53 -28.88 -6.45
N ALA A 573 22.68 -28.77 -7.11
CA ALA A 573 23.85 -28.08 -6.58
C ALA A 573 23.62 -26.60 -6.22
N PRO A 574 22.91 -25.78 -7.02
CA PRO A 574 22.60 -24.40 -6.63
C PRO A 574 21.64 -24.26 -5.44
N TYR A 575 21.00 -25.33 -5.02
CA TYR A 575 20.01 -25.35 -3.94
C TYR A 575 20.42 -26.27 -2.78
N ALA A 576 21.69 -26.58 -2.68
CA ALA A 576 22.23 -27.48 -1.66
C ALA A 576 22.02 -26.97 -0.22
N ASP A 577 21.74 -25.68 -0.04
CA ASP A 577 21.39 -25.07 1.26
C ASP A 577 19.97 -25.37 1.72
N ILE A 578 19.08 -25.80 0.80
CA ILE A 578 17.68 -26.18 1.10
C ILE A 578 17.34 -27.61 0.70
N LEU A 579 18.19 -28.30 -0.06
CA LEU A 579 18.00 -29.67 -0.50
C LEU A 579 18.96 -30.64 0.19
N THR A 580 18.42 -31.70 0.78
CA THR A 580 19.20 -32.86 1.22
C THR A 580 18.85 -34.03 0.29
N VAL A 581 19.79 -34.43 -0.56
CA VAL A 581 19.66 -35.59 -1.44
C VAL A 581 20.17 -36.82 -0.71
N ASP A 582 19.49 -37.96 -0.90
CA ASP A 582 19.76 -39.22 -0.21
C ASP A 582 19.87 -39.09 1.32
N PRO A 583 18.81 -38.55 1.97
CA PRO A 583 18.85 -38.30 3.41
C PRO A 583 18.96 -39.61 4.21
N SER A 584 19.73 -39.58 5.29
CA SER A 584 19.75 -40.65 6.24
C SER A 584 18.39 -40.83 6.95
N GLN A 585 18.12 -42.03 7.47
CA GLN A 585 16.90 -42.28 8.23
C GLN A 585 16.77 -41.34 9.45
N GLN A 586 17.88 -40.95 10.03
CA GLN A 586 17.89 -40.01 11.14
C GLN A 586 17.38 -38.59 10.67
N GLN A 587 17.82 -38.13 9.53
CA GLN A 587 17.38 -36.83 8.95
C GLN A 587 15.89 -36.91 8.59
N ILE A 588 15.42 -38.01 8.00
CA ILE A 588 13.99 -38.22 7.73
C ILE A 588 13.16 -38.17 9.01
N GLN A 589 13.61 -38.84 10.08
CA GLN A 589 12.90 -38.85 11.38
C GLN A 589 12.89 -37.44 12.01
N GLN A 590 14.00 -36.69 11.92
CA GLN A 590 14.06 -35.32 12.40
C GLN A 590 13.07 -34.42 11.64
N ALA A 591 13.03 -34.51 10.32
CA ALA A 591 12.10 -33.75 9.48
C ALA A 591 10.63 -34.13 9.77
N ARG A 592 10.36 -35.42 9.90
CA ARG A 592 9.04 -35.93 10.31
C ARG A 592 8.57 -35.35 11.64
N GLN A 593 9.47 -35.31 12.63
CA GLN A 593 9.15 -34.79 13.97
C GLN A 593 8.73 -33.35 13.95
N LEU A 594 9.31 -32.53 13.08
CA LEU A 594 8.89 -31.14 12.88
C LEU A 594 7.44 -31.04 12.40
N GLY A 595 6.99 -31.95 11.52
CA GLY A 595 5.59 -32.01 11.09
C GLY A 595 4.66 -32.49 12.20
N VAL A 596 5.06 -33.49 12.97
CA VAL A 596 4.26 -34.03 14.08
C VAL A 596 4.09 -33.00 15.21
N SER A 597 5.13 -32.19 15.49
CA SER A 597 5.06 -31.11 16.48
C SER A 597 4.40 -29.81 15.96
N GLY A 598 4.14 -29.75 14.66
CA GLY A 598 3.54 -28.59 13.98
C GLY A 598 2.10 -28.84 13.54
N LEU A 599 1.72 -28.33 12.36
CA LEU A 599 0.37 -28.49 11.78
C LEU A 599 0.07 -29.88 11.23
N GLY A 600 1.06 -30.71 11.04
CA GLY A 600 0.87 -32.10 10.64
C GLY A 600 1.86 -32.63 9.60
N LEU A 601 1.83 -33.95 9.46
CA LEU A 601 2.49 -34.70 8.40
C LEU A 601 1.44 -35.19 7.42
N PHE A 602 1.55 -34.71 6.17
CA PHE A 602 0.63 -35.02 5.10
C PHE A 602 1.33 -35.90 4.05
N VAL A 603 0.81 -37.11 3.86
CA VAL A 603 1.30 -38.03 2.82
C VAL A 603 0.32 -38.01 1.66
N SER A 604 0.76 -37.60 0.48
CA SER A 604 -0.07 -37.57 -0.72
C SER A 604 -0.45 -38.99 -1.15
N ARG A 605 -1.73 -39.33 -1.09
CA ARG A 605 -2.27 -40.66 -1.43
C ARG A 605 -3.18 -40.62 -2.66
N VAL A 606 -3.50 -39.44 -3.16
CA VAL A 606 -4.38 -39.23 -4.32
C VAL A 606 -3.82 -38.13 -5.22
N GLY A 607 -4.23 -38.15 -6.50
CA GLY A 607 -3.83 -37.14 -7.47
C GLY A 607 -2.46 -37.42 -8.12
N PRO A 608 -1.96 -36.47 -8.92
CA PRO A 608 -0.78 -36.67 -9.78
C PRO A 608 0.53 -36.83 -9.01
N TYR A 609 0.55 -36.49 -7.74
CA TYR A 609 1.73 -36.59 -6.85
C TYR A 609 1.57 -37.66 -5.76
N ALA A 610 0.61 -38.56 -5.92
CA ALA A 610 0.39 -39.63 -4.98
C ALA A 610 1.62 -40.56 -4.88
N LEU A 611 1.95 -40.96 -3.66
CA LEU A 611 2.99 -41.98 -3.44
C LEU A 611 2.55 -43.31 -4.07
N PRO A 612 3.46 -44.01 -4.76
CA PRO A 612 3.24 -45.40 -5.16
C PRO A 612 2.87 -46.31 -3.99
N ALA A 613 2.10 -47.33 -4.26
CA ALA A 613 1.72 -48.32 -3.23
C ALA A 613 2.97 -48.93 -2.58
N GLY A 614 2.96 -49.03 -1.26
CA GLY A 614 4.07 -49.58 -0.47
C GLY A 614 5.17 -48.56 -0.07
N LEU A 615 5.09 -47.33 -0.56
CA LEU A 615 5.97 -46.24 -0.13
C LEU A 615 5.28 -45.40 0.96
N ASP A 616 6.08 -44.90 1.88
CA ASP A 616 5.67 -43.97 2.94
C ASP A 616 6.69 -42.84 3.13
N GLU A 617 6.57 -42.07 4.17
CA GLU A 617 7.48 -40.94 4.46
C GLU A 617 8.92 -41.38 4.69
N THR A 618 9.17 -42.64 5.12
CA THR A 618 10.51 -43.18 5.35
C THR A 618 11.22 -43.52 4.05
N SER A 619 10.48 -43.54 2.92
CA SER A 619 10.99 -43.79 1.56
C SER A 619 11.48 -42.51 0.88
N SER A 620 11.56 -41.37 1.61
CA SER A 620 11.96 -40.11 1.07
C SER A 620 13.40 -40.12 0.57
N GLN A 621 13.60 -39.76 -0.68
CA GLN A 621 14.88 -39.69 -1.38
C GLN A 621 15.46 -38.27 -1.39
N VAL A 622 14.62 -37.28 -1.16
CA VAL A 622 15.01 -35.87 -1.06
C VAL A 622 14.20 -35.22 0.05
N ILE A 623 14.88 -34.43 0.87
CA ILE A 623 14.24 -33.48 1.79
C ILE A 623 14.43 -32.08 1.22
N LEU A 624 13.33 -31.36 1.02
CA LEU A 624 13.32 -29.93 0.69
C LEU A 624 12.93 -29.15 1.95
N ASP A 625 13.86 -28.39 2.49
CA ASP A 625 13.58 -27.48 3.59
C ASP A 625 13.11 -26.13 3.02
N ASN A 626 11.81 -26.01 2.83
CA ASN A 626 11.12 -24.84 2.31
C ASN A 626 10.58 -23.91 3.42
N ARG A 627 11.09 -24.03 4.64
CA ARG A 627 10.77 -23.06 5.70
C ARG A 627 11.35 -21.71 5.41
N PHE A 628 10.76 -20.67 5.98
CA PHE A 628 11.30 -19.31 5.83
C PHE A 628 12.73 -19.18 6.36
N ARG A 629 13.57 -18.44 5.61
CA ARG A 629 14.99 -18.22 5.90
C ARG A 629 15.44 -16.84 5.48
N ASN A 630 16.45 -16.29 6.17
CA ASN A 630 17.13 -15.05 5.78
C ASN A 630 18.25 -15.34 4.74
N ASN A 631 17.89 -15.82 3.56
CA ASN A 631 18.86 -16.22 2.54
C ASN A 631 18.57 -15.70 1.13
N ALA A 632 17.47 -14.98 0.95
CA ALA A 632 17.15 -14.36 -0.33
C ALA A 632 17.79 -12.97 -0.47
N TYR A 633 17.99 -12.55 -1.70
CA TYR A 633 18.61 -11.27 -2.05
C TYR A 633 17.87 -10.62 -3.21
N THR A 634 17.76 -9.29 -3.20
CA THR A 634 17.26 -8.50 -4.32
C THR A 634 18.15 -7.28 -4.50
N SER A 635 18.58 -7.01 -5.73
CA SER A 635 19.18 -5.74 -6.12
C SER A 635 18.30 -5.04 -7.12
N GLN A 636 18.03 -3.75 -6.91
CA GLN A 636 17.24 -2.95 -7.83
C GLN A 636 17.82 -1.56 -7.99
N ARG A 637 17.89 -1.08 -9.22
CA ARG A 637 18.26 0.30 -9.55
C ARG A 637 17.35 0.89 -10.60
N GLY A 638 17.11 2.18 -10.50
CA GLY A 638 16.18 2.86 -11.42
C GLY A 638 16.18 4.37 -11.23
N VAL A 639 15.27 5.00 -11.95
CA VAL A 639 15.07 6.46 -11.96
C VAL A 639 13.57 6.75 -11.76
N ASP A 640 13.27 7.65 -10.82
CA ASP A 640 11.96 8.26 -10.65
C ASP A 640 12.00 9.67 -11.26
N LEU A 641 10.99 10.01 -12.06
CA LEU A 641 10.82 11.31 -12.71
C LEU A 641 9.48 11.92 -12.32
N ASN A 642 9.48 13.18 -11.90
CA ASN A 642 8.28 13.99 -11.77
C ASN A 642 8.54 15.35 -12.40
N ALA A 643 7.63 15.80 -13.27
CA ALA A 643 7.69 17.11 -13.87
C ALA A 643 6.31 17.75 -13.83
N SER A 644 6.23 19.02 -13.52
CA SER A 644 5.01 19.79 -13.61
C SER A 644 5.29 21.17 -14.23
N TYR A 645 4.31 21.66 -14.98
CA TYR A 645 4.33 23.02 -15.50
C TYR A 645 2.94 23.64 -15.35
N ARG A 646 2.88 24.78 -14.70
CA ARG A 646 1.65 25.53 -14.48
C ARG A 646 1.80 26.94 -15.05
N VAL A 647 0.83 27.36 -15.87
CA VAL A 647 0.80 28.69 -16.47
C VAL A 647 -0.62 29.24 -16.52
N ASP A 648 -0.77 30.50 -16.21
CA ASP A 648 -2.04 31.21 -16.32
C ASP A 648 -2.06 31.97 -17.64
N VAL A 649 -3.03 31.65 -18.52
CA VAL A 649 -3.25 32.30 -19.83
C VAL A 649 -4.59 33.03 -19.78
N GLY A 650 -4.56 34.32 -19.53
CA GLY A 650 -5.76 35.10 -19.27
C GLY A 650 -6.50 34.62 -18.03
N GLN A 651 -7.72 34.12 -18.19
CA GLN A 651 -8.54 33.54 -17.10
C GLN A 651 -8.44 32.01 -17.02
N THR A 652 -7.57 31.40 -17.80
CA THR A 652 -7.43 29.93 -17.84
C THR A 652 -6.11 29.54 -17.22
N ARG A 653 -6.17 28.70 -16.19
CA ARG A 653 -5.01 28.01 -15.64
C ARG A 653 -4.80 26.71 -16.41
N ILE A 654 -3.60 26.52 -16.91
CA ILE A 654 -3.17 25.30 -17.60
C ILE A 654 -2.13 24.64 -16.72
N ALA A 655 -2.33 23.37 -16.39
CA ALA A 655 -1.29 22.60 -15.70
C ALA A 655 -1.02 21.31 -16.46
N MET A 656 0.26 21.00 -16.62
CA MET A 656 0.78 19.76 -17.20
C MET A 656 1.56 19.04 -16.13
N ASN A 657 1.42 17.72 -16.04
CA ASN A 657 2.18 16.89 -15.13
C ASN A 657 2.63 15.62 -15.82
N LEU A 658 3.79 15.14 -15.44
CA LEU A 658 4.36 13.86 -15.86
C LEU A 658 4.99 13.21 -14.64
N ALA A 659 4.55 12.01 -14.31
CA ALA A 659 5.17 11.12 -13.34
C ALA A 659 5.64 9.86 -14.05
N GLY A 660 6.81 9.35 -13.70
CA GLY A 660 7.37 8.15 -14.30
C GLY A 660 8.30 7.40 -13.37
N GLN A 661 8.40 6.10 -13.60
CA GLN A 661 9.40 5.24 -13.01
C GLN A 661 10.05 4.44 -14.14
N TYR A 662 11.38 4.39 -14.13
CA TYR A 662 12.15 3.52 -15.01
C TYR A 662 13.10 2.64 -14.18
N ILE A 663 12.84 1.33 -14.18
CA ILE A 663 13.68 0.33 -13.53
C ILE A 663 14.78 -0.08 -14.51
N LEU A 664 16.01 0.31 -14.23
CA LEU A 664 17.18 -0.01 -15.05
C LEU A 664 17.58 -1.48 -14.93
N GLU A 665 17.40 -2.04 -13.74
CA GLU A 665 17.73 -3.42 -13.42
C GLU A 665 17.03 -3.83 -12.14
N SER A 666 16.52 -5.06 -12.12
CA SER A 666 16.03 -5.70 -10.90
C SER A 666 16.38 -7.18 -10.96
N THR A 667 17.14 -7.65 -10.00
CA THR A 667 17.56 -9.05 -9.90
C THR A 667 17.26 -9.60 -8.53
N ARG A 668 17.05 -10.93 -8.46
CA ARG A 668 16.84 -11.64 -7.20
C ARG A 668 17.52 -12.99 -7.16
N ARG A 669 17.90 -13.42 -5.98
CA ARG A 669 18.27 -14.81 -5.66
C ARG A 669 17.32 -15.35 -4.59
N VAL A 670 16.85 -16.57 -4.77
CA VAL A 670 15.92 -17.20 -3.82
C VAL A 670 16.63 -17.87 -2.64
N THR A 671 17.90 -18.24 -2.84
CA THR A 671 18.79 -18.73 -1.78
C THR A 671 20.18 -18.10 -1.95
N SER A 672 21.05 -18.28 -0.96
CA SER A 672 22.42 -17.74 -1.01
C SER A 672 23.26 -18.29 -2.17
N THR A 673 22.96 -19.49 -2.63
CA THR A 673 23.70 -20.23 -3.67
C THR A 673 22.94 -20.32 -5.01
N SER A 674 21.67 -19.94 -5.06
CA SER A 674 20.85 -19.99 -6.28
C SER A 674 21.33 -18.98 -7.33
N PRO A 675 21.10 -19.29 -8.62
CA PRO A 675 21.33 -18.32 -9.69
C PRO A 675 20.60 -17.00 -9.48
N GLU A 676 21.16 -15.92 -9.97
CA GLU A 676 20.51 -14.64 -10.05
C GLU A 676 19.49 -14.63 -11.19
N LEU A 677 18.28 -14.18 -10.91
CA LEU A 677 17.15 -14.17 -11.82
C LEU A 677 16.69 -12.72 -12.02
N ASP A 678 16.32 -12.39 -13.26
CA ASP A 678 15.66 -11.11 -13.54
C ASP A 678 14.32 -11.05 -12.82
N ALA A 679 14.06 -9.91 -12.18
CA ALA A 679 12.83 -9.61 -11.43
C ALA A 679 12.12 -8.37 -12.00
N VAL A 680 12.17 -8.20 -13.33
CA VAL A 680 11.55 -7.11 -14.08
C VAL A 680 11.09 -7.63 -15.45
N ASN A 681 10.09 -6.97 -16.04
CA ASN A 681 9.57 -7.28 -17.38
C ASN A 681 9.10 -8.74 -17.57
N ALA A 682 8.47 -9.30 -16.55
CA ALA A 682 7.79 -10.59 -16.64
C ALA A 682 6.42 -10.52 -15.96
N VAL A 683 5.54 -11.45 -16.33
CA VAL A 683 4.23 -11.62 -15.66
C VAL A 683 4.44 -11.73 -14.17
N TYR A 684 3.67 -10.96 -13.40
CA TYR A 684 3.74 -10.83 -11.94
C TYR A 684 5.00 -10.14 -11.39
N TYR A 685 5.80 -9.52 -12.24
CA TYR A 685 6.90 -8.65 -11.85
C TYR A 685 6.64 -7.21 -12.32
N PRO A 686 7.30 -6.22 -11.71
CA PRO A 686 7.27 -4.86 -12.21
C PRO A 686 7.72 -4.80 -13.67
N VAL A 687 7.09 -3.92 -14.45
CA VAL A 687 7.62 -3.52 -15.75
C VAL A 687 8.70 -2.46 -15.56
N ASP A 688 9.63 -2.37 -16.50
CA ASP A 688 10.72 -1.38 -16.42
C ASP A 688 10.22 0.04 -16.54
N LEU A 689 9.21 0.33 -17.40
CA LEU A 689 8.70 1.69 -17.59
C LEU A 689 7.21 1.80 -17.29
N LYS A 690 6.87 2.68 -16.35
CA LYS A 690 5.51 3.19 -16.11
C LYS A 690 5.51 4.70 -16.19
N LEU A 691 4.53 5.28 -16.91
CA LEU A 691 4.36 6.72 -17.05
C LEU A 691 2.89 7.11 -16.79
N ARG A 692 2.69 8.26 -16.21
CA ARG A 692 1.40 8.96 -16.15
C ARG A 692 1.60 10.43 -16.49
N GLY A 693 1.00 10.87 -17.60
CA GLY A 693 0.97 12.25 -18.02
C GLY A 693 -0.42 12.86 -17.89
N GLY A 694 -0.53 14.14 -17.55
CA GLY A 694 -1.80 14.83 -17.43
C GLY A 694 -1.74 16.25 -17.97
N LEU A 695 -2.86 16.70 -18.55
CA LEU A 695 -3.13 18.09 -18.93
C LEU A 695 -4.44 18.49 -18.25
N THR A 696 -4.42 19.58 -17.48
CA THR A 696 -5.61 20.13 -16.84
C THR A 696 -5.81 21.59 -17.23
N LEU A 697 -7.08 21.98 -17.34
CA LEU A 697 -7.53 23.31 -17.72
C LEU A 697 -8.59 23.76 -16.71
N ASP A 698 -8.37 24.92 -16.07
CA ASP A 698 -9.32 25.53 -15.15
C ASP A 698 -9.69 26.91 -15.65
N ARG A 699 -10.98 27.16 -15.82
CA ARG A 699 -11.48 28.47 -16.29
C ARG A 699 -12.78 28.82 -15.60
N GLY A 700 -12.73 29.80 -14.72
CA GLY A 700 -13.90 30.24 -13.97
C GLY A 700 -14.51 29.10 -13.16
N GLN A 701 -15.74 28.72 -13.47
CA GLN A 701 -16.49 27.64 -12.78
C GLN A 701 -16.21 26.24 -13.36
N ALA A 702 -15.52 26.14 -14.50
CA ALA A 702 -15.28 24.88 -15.17
C ALA A 702 -13.84 24.44 -15.04
N ALA A 703 -13.62 23.17 -14.73
CA ALA A 703 -12.34 22.53 -14.71
C ALA A 703 -12.40 21.23 -15.51
N GLY A 704 -11.30 20.86 -16.17
CA GLY A 704 -11.22 19.60 -16.90
C GLY A 704 -9.80 19.08 -16.98
N GLY A 705 -9.64 17.77 -17.15
CA GLY A 705 -8.34 17.15 -17.27
C GLY A 705 -8.37 15.87 -18.10
N VAL A 706 -7.28 15.63 -18.84
CA VAL A 706 -7.04 14.40 -19.58
C VAL A 706 -5.73 13.80 -19.04
N PHE A 707 -5.75 12.50 -18.73
CA PHE A 707 -4.59 11.80 -18.22
C PHE A 707 -4.33 10.56 -19.07
N VAL A 708 -3.07 10.32 -19.37
CA VAL A 708 -2.61 9.14 -20.10
C VAL A 708 -1.76 8.29 -19.17
N ASN A 709 -2.12 7.01 -19.02
CA ASN A 709 -1.37 6.03 -18.25
C ASN A 709 -0.73 5.06 -19.24
N TYR A 710 0.56 4.78 -19.07
CA TYR A 710 1.35 3.88 -19.89
C TYR A 710 2.07 2.86 -19.02
N VAL A 711 1.92 1.60 -19.39
CA VAL A 711 2.63 0.44 -18.83
C VAL A 711 3.33 -0.26 -20.00
N ASP A 712 4.64 -0.47 -19.89
CA ASP A 712 5.42 -1.05 -20.96
C ASP A 712 5.15 -2.54 -21.15
N SER A 713 5.64 -3.08 -22.25
CA SER A 713 5.55 -4.48 -22.63
C SER A 713 6.44 -5.35 -21.74
N TYR A 714 6.06 -6.63 -21.59
CA TYR A 714 6.81 -7.57 -20.78
C TYR A 714 6.65 -8.99 -21.31
N ARG A 715 7.18 -9.98 -20.62
CA ARG A 715 7.19 -11.38 -21.09
C ARG A 715 6.34 -12.26 -20.20
N ASP A 716 5.67 -13.23 -20.86
CA ASP A 716 5.05 -14.36 -20.21
C ASP A 716 5.91 -15.61 -20.45
N PRO A 717 6.80 -15.97 -19.51
CA PRO A 717 7.70 -17.11 -19.68
C PRO A 717 6.95 -18.46 -19.67
N ALA A 718 5.72 -18.51 -19.19
CA ALA A 718 4.88 -19.69 -19.20
C ALA A 718 4.23 -19.94 -20.58
N ASN A 719 4.08 -18.90 -21.39
CA ASN A 719 3.49 -18.96 -22.73
C ASN A 719 4.58 -19.01 -23.79
N ILE A 720 5.14 -20.19 -24.03
CA ILE A 720 6.25 -20.40 -25.00
C ILE A 720 5.85 -19.99 -26.43
N ALA A 721 4.59 -20.15 -26.80
CA ALA A 721 4.10 -19.84 -28.15
C ALA A 721 3.95 -18.33 -28.38
N HIS A 722 3.58 -17.59 -27.36
CA HIS A 722 3.36 -16.13 -27.39
C HIS A 722 3.93 -15.46 -26.15
N PRO A 723 5.26 -15.41 -26.00
CA PRO A 723 5.90 -14.93 -24.77
C PRO A 723 5.84 -13.42 -24.61
N HIS A 724 5.41 -12.67 -25.64
CA HIS A 724 5.35 -11.21 -25.60
C HIS A 724 3.98 -10.72 -25.15
N VAL A 725 3.95 -9.95 -24.09
CA VAL A 725 2.78 -9.23 -23.58
C VAL A 725 2.91 -7.76 -24.00
N SER A 726 1.94 -7.27 -24.74
CA SER A 726 1.99 -5.91 -25.31
C SER A 726 1.89 -4.83 -24.24
N SER A 727 2.41 -3.64 -24.53
CA SER A 727 2.22 -2.45 -23.70
C SER A 727 0.74 -2.08 -23.57
N TRP A 728 0.39 -1.46 -22.46
CA TRP A 728 -0.97 -1.05 -22.17
C TRP A 728 -1.07 0.45 -21.90
N THR A 729 -1.94 1.12 -22.68
CA THR A 729 -2.14 2.57 -22.57
C THR A 729 -3.62 2.85 -22.35
N THR A 730 -3.96 3.60 -21.31
CA THR A 730 -5.32 4.07 -21.03
C THR A 730 -5.36 5.59 -20.96
N VAL A 731 -6.54 6.13 -21.25
CA VAL A 731 -6.81 7.57 -21.19
C VAL A 731 -7.95 7.80 -20.20
N ASP A 732 -7.75 8.68 -19.23
CA ASP A 732 -8.77 9.08 -18.28
C ASP A 732 -9.21 10.53 -18.57
N LEU A 733 -10.50 10.82 -18.39
CA LEU A 733 -11.09 12.16 -18.53
C LEU A 733 -11.74 12.57 -17.22
N ASN A 734 -11.49 13.81 -16.79
CA ASN A 734 -12.18 14.44 -15.67
C ASN A 734 -12.81 15.77 -16.14
N LEU A 735 -14.05 16.02 -15.76
CA LEU A 735 -14.75 17.28 -15.97
C LEU A 735 -15.43 17.69 -14.66
N LYS A 736 -15.25 18.91 -14.21
CA LYS A 736 -15.86 19.44 -12.98
C LYS A 736 -16.47 20.81 -13.25
N TYR A 737 -17.65 21.04 -12.69
CA TYR A 737 -18.32 22.31 -12.75
C TYR A 737 -18.76 22.76 -11.36
N HIS A 738 -18.46 24.01 -11.00
CA HIS A 738 -18.83 24.65 -9.75
C HIS A 738 -20.03 25.57 -9.96
N PHE A 739 -21.10 25.38 -9.20
CA PHE A 739 -22.28 26.21 -9.26
C PHE A 739 -22.19 27.33 -8.21
N GLY A 740 -22.31 28.57 -8.65
CA GLY A 740 -22.38 29.75 -7.78
C GLY A 740 -21.06 30.54 -7.72
N ALA A 741 -20.04 30.05 -7.06
CA ALA A 741 -18.74 30.74 -6.93
C ALA A 741 -17.70 30.26 -7.94
N PRO A 742 -16.65 31.07 -8.26
CA PRO A 742 -15.50 30.62 -9.05
C PRO A 742 -14.80 29.42 -8.39
N ALA A 743 -14.11 28.61 -9.21
CA ALA A 743 -13.28 27.53 -8.72
C ALA A 743 -12.19 28.08 -7.79
N GLY A 744 -12.24 27.71 -6.51
CA GLY A 744 -11.33 28.24 -5.47
C GLY A 744 -12.06 28.75 -4.22
N ASP A 745 -13.31 29.20 -4.33
CA ASP A 745 -14.16 29.41 -3.16
C ASP A 745 -14.62 28.08 -2.61
N HIS A 746 -14.47 27.94 -1.32
CA HIS A 746 -14.71 26.66 -0.64
C HIS A 746 -16.19 26.36 -0.39
N GLU A 747 -17.09 27.29 -0.64
CA GLU A 747 -18.54 27.15 -0.47
C GLU A 747 -19.25 26.92 -1.81
N GLY A 748 -20.30 26.10 -1.79
CA GLY A 748 -21.13 25.87 -2.96
C GLY A 748 -21.23 24.42 -3.42
N THR A 749 -21.90 24.21 -4.56
CA THR A 749 -22.11 22.90 -5.15
C THR A 749 -21.17 22.66 -6.32
N SER A 750 -20.60 21.46 -6.40
CA SER A 750 -19.84 21.02 -7.57
C SER A 750 -20.36 19.68 -8.10
N LEU A 751 -20.30 19.53 -9.42
CA LEU A 751 -20.60 18.29 -10.13
C LEU A 751 -19.34 17.86 -10.90
N ALA A 752 -18.87 16.66 -10.65
CA ALA A 752 -17.75 16.08 -11.38
C ALA A 752 -18.20 14.83 -12.17
N LEU A 753 -17.78 14.75 -13.42
CA LEU A 753 -17.90 13.58 -14.29
C LEU A 753 -16.49 13.03 -14.55
N ASN A 754 -16.28 11.75 -14.26
CA ASN A 754 -15.02 11.08 -14.51
C ASN A 754 -15.23 9.85 -15.40
N VAL A 755 -14.32 9.66 -16.36
CA VAL A 755 -14.26 8.51 -17.23
C VAL A 755 -12.85 7.94 -17.14
N GLN A 756 -12.71 6.81 -16.48
CA GLN A 756 -11.46 6.07 -16.49
C GLN A 756 -11.44 5.13 -17.70
N ASN A 757 -10.27 4.97 -18.31
CA ASN A 757 -10.09 4.18 -19.53
C ASN A 757 -11.13 4.53 -20.61
N LEU A 758 -11.15 5.81 -21.03
CA LEU A 758 -12.11 6.39 -22.00
C LEU A 758 -12.26 5.55 -23.28
N LEU A 759 -11.17 4.93 -23.73
CA LEU A 759 -11.14 4.14 -24.97
C LEU A 759 -11.57 2.68 -24.76
N ASP A 760 -11.94 2.29 -23.53
CA ASP A 760 -12.36 0.92 -23.17
C ASP A 760 -11.35 -0.16 -23.58
N ARG A 761 -10.05 0.11 -23.36
CA ARG A 761 -8.99 -0.83 -23.69
C ARG A 761 -8.96 -1.96 -22.68
N ASP A 762 -9.10 -3.18 -23.18
CA ASP A 762 -8.87 -4.38 -22.40
C ASP A 762 -7.40 -4.50 -21.95
N PRO A 763 -7.13 -5.15 -20.82
CA PRO A 763 -5.77 -5.47 -20.41
C PRO A 763 -5.13 -6.46 -21.42
N PRO A 764 -3.80 -6.44 -21.57
CA PRO A 764 -3.10 -7.42 -22.42
C PRO A 764 -3.37 -8.84 -21.94
N PHE A 765 -3.64 -9.73 -22.90
CA PHE A 765 -3.95 -11.12 -22.61
C PHE A 765 -2.72 -11.92 -22.18
N ILE A 766 -2.86 -12.69 -21.09
CA ILE A 766 -1.91 -13.72 -20.66
C ILE A 766 -2.63 -15.01 -20.30
N ILE A 767 -1.88 -16.12 -20.28
CA ILE A 767 -2.34 -17.39 -19.72
C ILE A 767 -1.77 -17.52 -18.31
N ASN A 768 -2.63 -17.48 -17.30
CA ASN A 768 -2.22 -17.63 -15.92
C ASN A 768 -2.89 -18.83 -15.24
N SER A 769 -2.35 -19.25 -14.09
CA SER A 769 -2.82 -20.41 -13.33
C SER A 769 -4.26 -20.27 -12.80
N ILE A 770 -4.77 -19.04 -12.69
CA ILE A 770 -6.13 -18.74 -12.24
C ILE A 770 -7.10 -18.48 -13.40
N ASN A 771 -6.62 -18.53 -14.64
CA ASN A 771 -7.41 -18.38 -15.86
C ASN A 771 -8.26 -17.09 -15.89
N THR A 772 -7.69 -15.96 -15.47
CA THR A 772 -8.34 -14.65 -15.53
C THR A 772 -8.09 -13.92 -16.85
N GLY A 773 -7.14 -14.37 -17.65
CA GLY A 773 -6.82 -13.84 -18.96
C GLY A 773 -6.00 -12.55 -18.96
N TYR A 774 -5.55 -12.05 -17.79
CA TYR A 774 -4.73 -10.85 -17.67
C TYR A 774 -3.81 -10.91 -16.45
N ASP A 775 -2.83 -10.00 -16.41
CA ASP A 775 -1.94 -9.81 -15.26
C ASP A 775 -2.47 -8.70 -14.33
N PRO A 776 -3.08 -9.03 -13.19
CA PRO A 776 -3.65 -8.03 -12.27
C PRO A 776 -2.58 -7.20 -11.54
N THR A 777 -1.30 -7.53 -11.68
CA THR A 777 -0.21 -6.76 -11.06
C THR A 777 0.21 -5.56 -11.91
N ASN A 778 -0.03 -5.60 -13.23
CA ASN A 778 0.38 -4.58 -14.19
C ASN A 778 -0.80 -3.94 -14.95
N ALA A 779 -2.01 -4.48 -14.83
CA ALA A 779 -3.20 -3.97 -15.50
C ALA A 779 -4.46 -4.09 -14.62
N THR A 780 -5.52 -3.37 -14.97
CA THR A 780 -6.83 -3.45 -14.30
C THR A 780 -7.88 -4.06 -15.21
N ALA A 781 -8.77 -4.86 -14.66
CA ALA A 781 -9.86 -5.51 -15.38
C ALA A 781 -11.13 -4.63 -15.50
N LEU A 782 -11.17 -3.43 -14.94
CA LEU A 782 -12.37 -2.61 -14.91
C LEU A 782 -12.92 -2.25 -16.31
N GLY A 783 -12.03 -2.05 -17.29
CA GLY A 783 -12.41 -1.47 -18.58
C GLY A 783 -12.79 0.00 -18.42
N ARG A 784 -13.74 0.49 -19.24
CA ARG A 784 -14.24 1.86 -19.08
C ARG A 784 -15.13 1.96 -17.86
N PHE A 785 -14.76 2.86 -16.93
CA PHE A 785 -15.50 3.14 -15.72
C PHE A 785 -15.96 4.59 -15.71
N LEU A 786 -17.27 4.79 -15.55
CA LEU A 786 -17.92 6.10 -15.50
C LEU A 786 -18.29 6.42 -14.05
N SER A 787 -18.01 7.65 -13.60
CA SER A 787 -18.54 8.08 -12.30
C SER A 787 -18.98 9.54 -12.31
N VAL A 788 -20.00 9.81 -11.51
CA VAL A 788 -20.54 11.15 -11.25
C VAL A 788 -20.46 11.40 -9.76
N THR A 789 -19.94 12.57 -9.39
CA THR A 789 -19.80 13.00 -7.99
C THR A 789 -20.48 14.36 -7.83
N LEU A 790 -21.41 14.46 -6.89
CA LEU A 790 -22.03 15.71 -6.46
C LEU A 790 -21.49 16.04 -5.07
N THR A 791 -20.89 17.18 -4.91
CA THR A 791 -20.36 17.68 -3.62
C THR A 791 -21.00 19.02 -3.30
N HIS A 792 -21.45 19.20 -2.09
CA HIS A 792 -21.94 20.47 -1.57
C HIS A 792 -21.20 20.82 -0.28
N ARG A 793 -20.72 22.05 -0.19
CA ARG A 793 -20.02 22.59 0.96
C ARG A 793 -20.69 23.88 1.41
N TRP A 794 -20.93 24.04 2.71
CA TRP A 794 -21.53 25.19 3.36
C TRP A 794 -20.95 25.44 4.75
#